data_99caaafde4f67fc3fe4a0f59387f0703
#
_entry.id   99caaafde4f67fc3fe4a0f59387f0703
#
_cell.length_a   1.000
_cell.length_b   1.000
_cell.length_c   1.000
_cell.angle_alpha   90.00
_cell.angle_beta   90.00
_cell.angle_gamma   90.00
#
_symmetry.space_group_name_H-M   'P 1'
#
loop_
_entity.id
_entity.type
_entity.pdbx_description
1 polymer ?
#
loop_
_entity_poly.entity_id
_entity_poly.type
_entity_poly.pdbx_seq_one_letter_code
_entity_poly.pdbx_strand_id
1 'polypeptide(L)'
;MFQSKLFFILLTAVLMGCTQSKDPVEKKIDELLSRMTIQEKIGQMNQLTGSGLSTNMISDIKSGKVGSILNELDVKTTNKLQRMAVQKSRLGIPILFARYVIHGFKTIFPIPLGQAATWNPELVESGARIAAIEATATGIRWTFAPMIDIARDPRWGRIAESCGEDPFLTSTMGVAMIKGFQGEKLSDPTSMAACAKHFAGYGASESGKDYNTTWIPEVQLRDVYLPSFKAAADAGVSSFMCSFNDINGVPSSGNEFLNRQILRKEWHYSGLLVSDWASIEQMIKHGVCTDLSDATQKAIKSGVDMDMMSYAYIHHAEDLVRKGIVTEKQIDNAVRNILRMKYRLGLFENPYVKEPATMPFYSEDALLKAKQSAVESAVLLKNENNLLPLTDAYKTVAVIGPMSDAPADQLGTWCFDAEPGRSITPLVAIRQMVGEKVKVIAEKGLTYSRDINAQGIARAVVAANKADVVLLFVGEEAVLSGEAHCRADISLPGAQPALVTALKKTGKPIVMVVMAGRPLTIGKELAQADAVLYAFHGGTMAGPALADLIYGNAVPSGKLPVTLPRMVGQIPIYYAHKMTGRPSEKICLIDNIPVGAGQTSLGNTSYHLDAGDSPLFPFGFGLSYTTFQYSDVRISNKQMSEGQTLQVSCTITNTGKYDGGEVAQLYVRDMVGTLARPVRELKGFRKINLKAGEATTVSFTLQGNQLAFWNADLVKRAEPGEFQVWISTDSQSGKPATFSFI
;
A
#
# COMPACT_ATOMS: atom_id res chain seq x y z
N MET A 1 -58.54 -34.70 55.60
CA MET A 1 -57.54 -35.76 55.41
C MET A 1 -56.96 -35.65 54.07
N PHE A 2 -55.78 -35.11 53.96
CA PHE A 2 -54.70 -35.48 53.10
C PHE A 2 -53.58 -34.36 53.20
N GLN A 3 -52.48 -34.78 53.79
CA GLN A 3 -51.28 -33.98 53.99
C GLN A 3 -50.52 -33.88 52.64
N SER A 4 -50.17 -32.68 52.18
CA SER A 4 -49.21 -32.49 51.14
C SER A 4 -47.85 -32.06 51.73
N LYS A 5 -46.85 -32.91 51.58
CA LYS A 5 -45.46 -32.61 51.94
C LYS A 5 -44.84 -31.71 50.90
N LEU A 6 -44.40 -30.51 51.30
CA LEU A 6 -43.58 -29.58 50.50
C LEU A 6 -42.14 -30.07 50.52
N PHE A 7 -41.60 -30.42 49.35
CA PHE A 7 -40.19 -30.70 49.17
C PHE A 7 -39.48 -29.42 48.80
N PHE A 8 -38.64 -28.89 49.69
CA PHE A 8 -37.72 -27.79 49.40
C PHE A 8 -36.48 -28.39 48.72
N ILE A 9 -36.29 -28.13 47.41
CA ILE A 9 -35.02 -28.37 46.69
C ILE A 9 -34.15 -27.12 46.83
N LEU A 10 -33.10 -27.25 47.63
CA LEU A 10 -32.04 -26.23 47.74
C LEU A 10 -31.17 -26.30 46.46
N LEU A 11 -31.34 -25.35 45.56
CA LEU A 11 -30.49 -25.21 44.36
C LEU A 11 -29.23 -24.41 44.74
N THR A 12 -28.15 -25.12 45.10
CA THR A 12 -26.82 -24.53 45.28
C THR A 12 -26.25 -24.20 43.88
N ALA A 13 -26.37 -22.93 43.47
CA ALA A 13 -25.68 -22.40 42.31
C ALA A 13 -24.19 -22.32 42.63
N VAL A 14 -23.42 -23.30 42.14
CA VAL A 14 -21.96 -23.20 42.08
C VAL A 14 -21.62 -22.19 41.04
N LEU A 15 -21.30 -20.96 41.44
CA LEU A 15 -20.62 -19.95 40.60
C LEU A 15 -19.21 -20.47 40.31
N MET A 16 -19.05 -21.27 39.25
CA MET A 16 -17.76 -21.46 38.60
C MET A 16 -17.41 -20.14 37.91
N GLY A 17 -16.71 -19.28 38.63
CA GLY A 17 -15.96 -18.19 38.04
C GLY A 17 -14.91 -18.77 37.12
N CYS A 18 -15.14 -18.74 35.79
CA CYS A 18 -14.10 -18.92 34.80
C CYS A 18 -13.07 -17.79 35.02
N THR A 19 -12.08 -18.04 35.88
CA THR A 19 -10.83 -17.29 35.81
C THR A 19 -10.17 -17.69 34.49
N GLN A 20 -10.41 -16.93 33.43
CA GLN A 20 -9.57 -16.99 32.25
C GLN A 20 -8.11 -16.86 32.76
N SER A 21 -7.31 -17.90 32.60
CA SER A 21 -5.89 -17.86 32.93
C SER A 21 -5.30 -16.71 32.09
N LYS A 22 -4.79 -15.67 32.76
CA LYS A 22 -4.10 -14.57 32.05
C LYS A 22 -3.03 -15.19 31.15
N ASP A 23 -2.96 -14.69 29.90
CA ASP A 23 -1.89 -15.00 28.95
C ASP A 23 -0.54 -15.03 29.73
N PRO A 24 0.25 -16.12 29.64
CA PRO A 24 1.54 -16.21 30.33
C PRO A 24 2.47 -15.02 30.09
N VAL A 25 2.35 -14.38 28.91
CA VAL A 25 3.10 -13.16 28.57
C VAL A 25 2.66 -12.00 29.44
N GLU A 26 1.35 -11.81 29.67
CA GLU A 26 0.86 -10.72 30.53
C GLU A 26 1.32 -10.84 31.98
N LYS A 27 1.44 -12.06 32.49
CA LYS A 27 2.00 -12.30 33.84
C LYS A 27 3.48 -11.87 33.91
N LYS A 28 4.29 -12.26 32.93
CA LYS A 28 5.71 -11.81 32.84
C LYS A 28 5.82 -10.29 32.77
N ILE A 29 4.91 -9.63 32.03
CA ILE A 29 4.87 -8.18 31.92
C ILE A 29 4.51 -7.54 33.27
N ASP A 30 3.50 -8.05 33.98
CA ASP A 30 3.11 -7.55 35.31
C ASP A 30 4.28 -7.63 36.29
N GLU A 31 4.99 -8.76 36.33
CA GLU A 31 6.18 -8.97 37.17
C GLU A 31 7.30 -8.00 36.82
N LEU A 32 7.56 -7.73 35.53
CA LEU A 32 8.60 -6.83 35.09
C LEU A 32 8.25 -5.37 35.40
N LEU A 33 7.04 -4.92 35.08
CA LEU A 33 6.54 -3.58 35.38
C LEU A 33 6.63 -3.21 36.85
N SER A 34 6.31 -4.17 37.77
CA SER A 34 6.38 -3.93 39.21
C SER A 34 7.80 -3.66 39.74
N ARG A 35 8.83 -4.02 38.96
CA ARG A 35 10.26 -3.83 39.30
C ARG A 35 10.85 -2.60 38.61
N MET A 36 10.18 -2.00 37.62
CA MET A 36 10.70 -0.84 36.87
C MET A 36 10.52 0.45 37.63
N THR A 37 11.54 1.28 37.59
CA THR A 37 11.43 2.70 37.99
C THR A 37 10.70 3.48 36.89
N ILE A 38 10.21 4.68 37.23
CA ILE A 38 9.52 5.54 36.24
C ILE A 38 10.47 5.91 35.08
N GLN A 39 11.76 6.13 35.35
CA GLN A 39 12.76 6.45 34.33
C GLN A 39 12.97 5.28 33.36
N GLU A 40 13.03 4.05 33.88
CA GLU A 40 13.15 2.83 33.04
C GLU A 40 11.91 2.58 32.21
N LYS A 41 10.71 2.88 32.75
CA LYS A 41 9.45 2.83 32.02
C LYS A 41 9.46 3.82 30.86
N ILE A 42 9.80 5.08 31.11
CA ILE A 42 9.90 6.13 30.09
C ILE A 42 10.98 5.78 29.05
N GLY A 43 12.11 5.19 29.49
CA GLY A 43 13.16 4.70 28.59
C GLY A 43 12.66 3.68 27.57
N GLN A 44 11.73 2.78 27.95
CA GLN A 44 11.12 1.86 26.98
C GLN A 44 10.26 2.57 25.93
N MET A 45 9.69 3.73 26.25
CA MET A 45 8.86 4.53 25.36
C MET A 45 9.68 5.39 24.38
N ASN A 46 11.01 5.26 24.38
CA ASN A 46 11.94 6.10 23.61
C ASN A 46 12.58 5.28 22.47
N GLN A 47 12.39 5.74 21.23
CA GLN A 47 13.04 5.18 20.04
C GLN A 47 14.03 6.20 19.48
N LEU A 48 15.27 5.77 19.29
CA LEU A 48 16.36 6.59 18.77
C LEU A 48 16.90 6.03 17.45
N THR A 49 17.49 6.89 16.62
CA THR A 49 18.27 6.41 15.46
C THR A 49 19.63 5.89 15.89
N GLY A 50 20.12 4.84 15.22
CA GLY A 50 21.42 4.25 15.51
C GLY A 50 22.55 5.26 15.28
N SER A 51 23.47 5.32 16.22
CA SER A 51 24.73 6.08 16.16
C SER A 51 25.93 5.18 16.43
N GLY A 52 25.76 3.88 16.15
CA GLY A 52 26.76 2.85 16.42
C GLY A 52 27.12 2.76 17.93
N LEU A 53 28.40 2.59 18.23
CA LEU A 53 28.90 2.44 19.60
C LEU A 53 29.33 3.77 20.23
N SER A 54 28.60 4.86 19.99
CA SER A 54 28.88 6.14 20.61
C SER A 54 28.78 6.07 22.15
N THR A 55 29.56 6.92 22.85
CA THR A 55 29.59 6.96 24.33
C THR A 55 28.19 7.26 24.89
N ASN A 56 27.46 8.19 24.26
CA ASN A 56 26.11 8.57 24.70
C ASN A 56 25.13 7.40 24.53
N MET A 57 25.09 6.75 23.36
CA MET A 57 24.24 5.59 23.14
C MET A 57 24.50 4.46 24.14
N ILE A 58 25.78 4.15 24.40
CA ILE A 58 26.16 3.12 25.39
C ILE A 58 25.71 3.53 26.80
N SER A 59 25.84 4.78 27.16
CA SER A 59 25.42 5.29 28.47
C SER A 59 23.89 5.20 28.64
N ASP A 60 23.13 5.63 27.63
CA ASP A 60 21.67 5.63 27.65
C ASP A 60 21.12 4.20 27.70
N ILE A 61 21.74 3.27 26.97
CA ILE A 61 21.34 1.84 27.00
C ILE A 61 21.59 1.27 28.42
N LYS A 62 22.77 1.50 29.01
CA LYS A 62 23.10 0.99 30.37
C LYS A 62 22.16 1.55 31.42
N SER A 63 21.73 2.79 31.29
CA SER A 63 20.80 3.44 32.21
C SER A 63 19.30 3.12 31.91
N GLY A 64 19.03 2.28 30.93
CA GLY A 64 17.65 1.84 30.57
C GLY A 64 16.81 2.89 29.87
N LYS A 65 17.43 3.90 29.25
CA LYS A 65 16.76 5.02 28.55
C LYS A 65 16.39 4.77 27.09
N VAL A 66 16.63 3.56 26.57
CA VAL A 66 16.43 3.22 25.16
C VAL A 66 15.57 1.96 25.04
N GLY A 67 14.38 2.08 24.50
CA GLY A 67 13.48 0.96 24.23
C GLY A 67 13.68 0.35 22.86
N SER A 68 13.98 1.18 21.85
CA SER A 68 14.17 0.79 20.46
C SER A 68 15.26 1.59 19.76
N ILE A 69 15.95 0.98 18.81
CA ILE A 69 16.94 1.62 17.94
C ILE A 69 16.56 1.39 16.50
N LEU A 70 16.51 2.47 15.74
CA LEU A 70 16.22 2.51 14.32
C LEU A 70 17.54 2.61 13.53
N ASN A 71 17.62 2.00 12.34
CA ASN A 71 18.71 2.15 11.37
C ASN A 71 20.10 1.57 11.78
N GLU A 72 20.18 0.65 12.71
CA GLU A 72 21.42 -0.08 13.00
C GLU A 72 21.41 -1.43 12.27
N LEU A 73 22.37 -1.65 11.38
CA LEU A 73 22.39 -2.81 10.46
C LEU A 73 23.63 -3.69 10.61
N ASP A 74 24.67 -3.18 11.27
CA ASP A 74 25.87 -3.98 11.50
C ASP A 74 25.63 -5.01 12.60
N VAL A 75 25.65 -6.30 12.26
CA VAL A 75 25.35 -7.41 13.18
C VAL A 75 26.24 -7.37 14.43
N LYS A 76 27.52 -7.03 14.28
CA LYS A 76 28.47 -6.97 15.42
C LYS A 76 28.12 -5.83 16.37
N THR A 77 27.79 -4.67 15.81
CA THR A 77 27.34 -3.49 16.56
C THR A 77 26.00 -3.77 17.24
N THR A 78 25.02 -4.28 16.51
CA THR A 78 23.69 -4.70 17.01
C THR A 78 23.83 -5.64 18.21
N ASN A 79 24.64 -6.72 18.06
CA ASN A 79 24.87 -7.68 19.13
C ASN A 79 25.62 -7.07 20.33
N LYS A 80 26.51 -6.09 20.12
CA LYS A 80 27.22 -5.41 21.19
C LYS A 80 26.31 -4.47 21.98
N LEU A 81 25.46 -3.69 21.29
CA LEU A 81 24.42 -2.85 21.91
C LEU A 81 23.43 -3.72 22.70
N GLN A 82 23.00 -4.83 22.13
CA GLN A 82 22.11 -5.78 22.78
C GLN A 82 22.74 -6.39 24.05
N ARG A 83 24.03 -6.74 24.01
CA ARG A 83 24.74 -7.19 25.22
C ARG A 83 24.79 -6.11 26.31
N MET A 84 24.93 -4.81 25.93
CA MET A 84 24.86 -3.72 26.90
C MET A 84 23.47 -3.66 27.55
N ALA A 85 22.40 -3.78 26.77
CA ALA A 85 21.05 -3.76 27.31
C ALA A 85 20.77 -4.97 28.22
N VAL A 86 21.10 -6.17 27.77
CA VAL A 86 20.72 -7.41 28.47
C VAL A 86 21.63 -7.69 29.70
N GLN A 87 22.94 -7.40 29.60
CA GLN A 87 23.91 -7.81 30.64
C GLN A 87 24.43 -6.64 31.51
N LYS A 88 24.24 -5.39 31.07
CA LYS A 88 24.82 -4.22 31.76
C LYS A 88 23.79 -3.20 32.22
N SER A 89 22.53 -3.33 31.85
CA SER A 89 21.40 -2.60 32.44
C SER A 89 20.85 -3.37 33.65
N ARG A 90 20.11 -2.70 34.52
CA ARG A 90 19.61 -3.27 35.79
C ARG A 90 18.56 -4.39 35.57
N LEU A 91 17.71 -4.24 34.56
CA LEU A 91 16.59 -5.17 34.32
C LEU A 91 16.81 -6.12 33.13
N GLY A 92 17.87 -5.90 32.35
CA GLY A 92 18.20 -6.76 31.23
C GLY A 92 17.15 -6.77 30.11
N ILE A 93 16.40 -5.68 29.91
CA ILE A 93 15.37 -5.59 28.87
C ILE A 93 16.04 -5.44 27.50
N PRO A 94 15.77 -6.33 26.53
CA PRO A 94 16.37 -6.27 25.20
C PRO A 94 15.88 -5.06 24.41
N ILE A 95 16.77 -4.52 23.54
CA ILE A 95 16.45 -3.46 22.59
C ILE A 95 15.67 -4.05 21.41
N LEU A 96 14.71 -3.29 20.90
CA LEU A 96 13.99 -3.60 19.67
C LEU A 96 14.63 -2.85 18.50
N PHE A 97 15.29 -3.56 17.58
CA PHE A 97 15.90 -2.96 16.39
C PHE A 97 14.89 -2.88 15.25
N ALA A 98 14.84 -1.72 14.59
CA ALA A 98 13.86 -1.39 13.58
C ALA A 98 14.48 -0.81 12.28
N ARG A 99 13.76 -0.97 11.15
CA ARG A 99 14.13 -0.45 9.85
C ARG A 99 12.89 -0.21 8.99
N TYR A 100 12.98 0.73 8.03
CA TYR A 100 12.00 0.88 6.97
C TYR A 100 12.26 -0.18 5.88
N VAL A 101 11.51 -1.27 5.91
CA VAL A 101 11.54 -2.35 4.90
C VAL A 101 10.19 -2.35 4.21
N ILE A 102 10.04 -1.49 3.19
CA ILE A 102 8.73 -1.18 2.61
C ILE A 102 8.33 -2.18 1.52
N HIS A 103 9.19 -2.43 0.53
CA HIS A 103 8.93 -3.37 -0.55
C HIS A 103 10.16 -4.23 -0.92
N GLY A 104 10.92 -4.59 0.07
CA GLY A 104 12.15 -5.38 -0.01
C GLY A 104 13.23 -4.85 0.90
N PHE A 105 14.26 -5.63 1.15
CA PHE A 105 15.44 -5.21 1.92
C PHE A 105 16.67 -5.12 1.00
N LYS A 106 17.22 -6.23 0.56
CA LYS A 106 18.25 -6.32 -0.49
C LYS A 106 17.62 -6.61 -1.84
N THR A 107 16.83 -7.67 -1.92
CA THR A 107 16.00 -7.97 -3.09
C THR A 107 14.79 -7.04 -3.07
N ILE A 108 14.73 -6.11 -4.01
CA ILE A 108 13.65 -5.13 -4.10
C ILE A 108 12.57 -5.63 -5.06
N PHE A 109 11.34 -5.68 -4.56
CA PHE A 109 10.12 -5.96 -5.31
C PHE A 109 9.59 -4.66 -5.95
N PRO A 110 8.60 -4.71 -6.86
CA PRO A 110 7.92 -3.51 -7.32
C PRO A 110 7.44 -2.65 -6.13
N ILE A 111 7.37 -1.34 -6.32
CA ILE A 111 6.77 -0.45 -5.32
C ILE A 111 5.38 -0.98 -4.90
N PRO A 112 4.87 -0.71 -3.69
CA PRO A 112 3.60 -1.26 -3.22
C PRO A 112 2.43 -1.02 -4.18
N LEU A 113 2.36 0.12 -4.85
CA LEU A 113 1.37 0.39 -5.89
C LEU A 113 1.47 -0.60 -7.06
N GLY A 114 2.69 -0.96 -7.48
CA GLY A 114 2.93 -2.01 -8.48
C GLY A 114 2.58 -3.41 -7.94
N GLN A 115 2.91 -3.71 -6.68
CA GLN A 115 2.51 -4.97 -6.06
C GLN A 115 0.98 -5.12 -5.99
N ALA A 116 0.26 -4.04 -5.70
CA ALA A 116 -1.20 -4.04 -5.74
C ALA A 116 -1.76 -4.29 -7.15
N ALA A 117 -1.07 -3.83 -8.21
CA ALA A 117 -1.43 -4.10 -9.59
C ALA A 117 -1.33 -5.58 -9.98
N THR A 118 -0.66 -6.41 -9.22
CA THR A 118 -0.64 -7.88 -9.42
C THR A 118 -1.98 -8.53 -9.13
N TRP A 119 -2.81 -7.95 -8.25
CA TRP A 119 -4.03 -8.57 -7.71
C TRP A 119 -3.78 -9.99 -7.20
N ASN A 120 -2.59 -10.23 -6.67
CA ASN A 120 -2.11 -11.53 -6.20
C ASN A 120 -1.58 -11.42 -4.77
N PRO A 121 -2.45 -11.55 -3.75
CA PRO A 121 -2.04 -11.43 -2.34
C PRO A 121 -0.96 -12.46 -1.93
N GLU A 122 -1.01 -13.65 -2.48
CA GLU A 122 -0.03 -14.72 -2.16
C GLU A 122 1.39 -14.34 -2.61
N LEU A 123 1.51 -13.71 -3.78
CA LEU A 123 2.78 -13.21 -4.28
C LEU A 123 3.31 -12.04 -3.44
N VAL A 124 2.41 -11.14 -3.01
CA VAL A 124 2.72 -10.01 -2.11
C VAL A 124 3.18 -10.52 -0.73
N GLU A 125 2.50 -11.52 -0.16
CA GLU A 125 2.91 -12.19 1.08
C GLU A 125 4.29 -12.82 0.96
N SER A 126 4.57 -13.52 -0.16
CA SER A 126 5.87 -14.12 -0.44
C SER A 126 6.99 -13.08 -0.51
N GLY A 127 6.74 -11.94 -1.16
CA GLY A 127 7.69 -10.82 -1.22
C GLY A 127 8.02 -10.24 0.15
N ALA A 128 7.00 -10.00 0.98
CA ALA A 128 7.17 -9.52 2.36
C ALA A 128 7.90 -10.56 3.24
N ARG A 129 7.66 -11.88 3.00
CA ARG A 129 8.37 -12.95 3.70
C ARG A 129 9.87 -12.96 3.37
N ILE A 130 10.22 -12.82 2.09
CA ILE A 130 11.61 -12.71 1.64
C ILE A 130 12.29 -11.48 2.26
N ALA A 131 11.63 -10.34 2.23
CA ALA A 131 12.13 -9.11 2.85
C ALA A 131 12.38 -9.28 4.36
N ALA A 132 11.51 -10.00 5.07
CA ALA A 132 11.69 -10.32 6.48
C ALA A 132 12.90 -11.23 6.72
N ILE A 133 13.09 -12.26 5.92
CA ILE A 133 14.25 -13.18 6.01
C ILE A 133 15.55 -12.42 5.80
N GLU A 134 15.61 -11.56 4.79
CA GLU A 134 16.80 -10.76 4.51
C GLU A 134 17.09 -9.74 5.63
N ALA A 135 16.09 -8.99 6.08
CA ALA A 135 16.27 -7.96 7.11
C ALA A 135 16.62 -8.54 8.48
N THR A 136 15.99 -9.64 8.88
CA THR A 136 16.26 -10.27 10.18
C THR A 136 17.68 -10.84 10.28
N ALA A 137 18.29 -11.20 9.16
CA ALA A 137 19.70 -11.61 9.13
C ALA A 137 20.67 -10.51 9.56
N THR A 138 20.24 -9.23 9.55
CA THR A 138 21.02 -8.09 10.07
C THR A 138 20.62 -7.70 11.49
N GLY A 139 19.60 -8.34 12.06
CA GLY A 139 19.12 -8.08 13.43
C GLY A 139 17.85 -7.24 13.53
N ILE A 140 17.30 -6.81 12.42
CA ILE A 140 16.04 -6.08 12.38
C ILE A 140 14.88 -7.01 12.77
N ARG A 141 14.09 -6.58 13.76
CA ARG A 141 12.94 -7.34 14.27
C ARG A 141 11.63 -6.54 14.20
N TRP A 142 11.66 -5.32 13.67
CA TRP A 142 10.51 -4.46 13.49
C TRP A 142 10.65 -3.64 12.20
N THR A 143 9.60 -3.67 11.35
CA THR A 143 9.53 -2.83 10.15
C THR A 143 8.38 -1.84 10.23
N PHE A 144 8.54 -0.68 9.58
CA PHE A 144 7.50 0.33 9.43
C PHE A 144 6.77 0.17 8.09
N ALA A 145 6.22 -1.02 7.91
CA ALA A 145 5.40 -1.45 6.77
C ALA A 145 4.36 -2.48 7.26
N PRO A 146 3.20 -2.61 6.57
CA PRO A 146 2.83 -1.98 5.30
C PRO A 146 2.26 -0.56 5.47
N MET A 147 2.35 0.23 4.39
CA MET A 147 1.60 1.46 4.23
C MET A 147 0.25 1.12 3.59
N ILE A 148 -0.83 1.38 4.32
CA ILE A 148 -2.21 1.00 3.94
C ILE A 148 -3.17 2.20 3.91
N ASP A 149 -2.63 3.39 3.69
CA ASP A 149 -3.42 4.59 3.41
C ASP A 149 -4.17 4.44 2.09
N ILE A 150 -5.41 4.90 2.05
CA ILE A 150 -6.18 5.01 0.81
C ILE A 150 -5.76 6.28 0.09
N ALA A 151 -5.17 6.12 -1.11
CA ALA A 151 -4.62 7.22 -1.90
C ALA A 151 -5.48 7.48 -3.15
N ARG A 152 -6.16 8.64 -3.20
CA ARG A 152 -7.05 9.06 -4.29
C ARG A 152 -6.53 10.28 -5.06
N ASP A 153 -5.39 10.82 -4.65
CA ASP A 153 -4.73 11.95 -5.30
C ASP A 153 -3.33 11.56 -5.77
N PRO A 154 -3.11 11.32 -7.06
CA PRO A 154 -1.80 10.91 -7.59
C PRO A 154 -0.73 12.02 -7.53
N ARG A 155 -1.08 13.26 -7.17
CA ARG A 155 -0.10 14.31 -6.89
C ARG A 155 0.67 14.04 -5.60
N TRP A 156 0.09 13.29 -4.65
CA TRP A 156 0.75 12.87 -3.43
C TRP A 156 1.89 11.90 -3.72
N GLY A 157 3.11 12.26 -3.31
CA GLY A 157 4.31 11.46 -3.59
C GLY A 157 4.27 10.06 -3.00
N ARG A 158 3.67 9.92 -1.82
CA ARG A 158 3.56 8.66 -1.10
C ARG A 158 2.53 7.67 -1.69
N ILE A 159 1.78 8.06 -2.72
CA ILE A 159 0.94 7.09 -3.45
C ILE A 159 1.75 5.88 -3.92
N ALA A 160 3.06 6.07 -4.20
CA ALA A 160 3.99 5.00 -4.55
C ALA A 160 4.09 3.89 -3.49
N GLU A 161 3.90 4.25 -2.21
CA GLU A 161 3.95 3.33 -1.08
C GLU A 161 2.59 2.65 -0.79
N SER A 162 1.49 3.16 -1.38
CA SER A 162 0.11 2.70 -1.14
C SER A 162 -0.27 1.51 -2.01
N CYS A 163 -1.37 0.85 -1.63
CA CYS A 163 -2.03 -0.14 -2.47
C CYS A 163 -3.15 0.45 -3.36
N GLY A 164 -3.21 1.79 -3.48
CA GLY A 164 -4.12 2.50 -4.36
C GLY A 164 -5.35 3.08 -3.67
N GLU A 165 -6.45 3.21 -4.43
CA GLU A 165 -7.63 4.01 -4.05
C GLU A 165 -8.74 3.23 -3.38
N ASP A 166 -8.69 1.89 -3.41
CA ASP A 166 -9.77 1.02 -2.98
C ASP A 166 -9.54 0.41 -1.60
N PRO A 167 -10.51 0.52 -0.67
CA PRO A 167 -10.38 -0.02 0.69
C PRO A 167 -10.28 -1.55 0.74
N PHE A 168 -10.97 -2.28 -0.14
CA PHE A 168 -10.97 -3.75 -0.14
C PHE A 168 -9.63 -4.31 -0.67
N LEU A 169 -9.15 -3.78 -1.79
CA LEU A 169 -7.85 -4.16 -2.36
C LEU A 169 -6.73 -3.84 -1.39
N THR A 170 -6.71 -2.62 -0.84
CA THR A 170 -5.70 -2.19 0.14
C THR A 170 -5.73 -3.05 1.40
N SER A 171 -6.91 -3.40 1.92
CA SER A 171 -7.05 -4.31 3.06
C SER A 171 -6.45 -5.68 2.76
N THR A 172 -6.76 -6.24 1.59
CA THR A 172 -6.30 -7.57 1.19
C THR A 172 -4.77 -7.61 1.02
N MET A 173 -4.20 -6.63 0.32
CA MET A 173 -2.75 -6.55 0.09
C MET A 173 -1.98 -6.21 1.38
N GLY A 174 -2.52 -5.32 2.21
CA GLY A 174 -1.94 -4.97 3.51
C GLY A 174 -1.89 -6.17 4.46
N VAL A 175 -2.96 -6.97 4.52
CA VAL A 175 -2.99 -8.21 5.33
C VAL A 175 -1.98 -9.23 4.81
N ALA A 176 -1.83 -9.38 3.49
CA ALA A 176 -0.82 -10.25 2.90
C ALA A 176 0.62 -9.82 3.30
N MET A 177 0.93 -8.52 3.22
CA MET A 177 2.23 -7.99 3.68
C MET A 177 2.46 -8.27 5.17
N ILE A 178 1.46 -8.03 6.03
CA ILE A 178 1.56 -8.30 7.47
C ILE A 178 1.88 -9.77 7.73
N LYS A 179 1.18 -10.70 7.08
CA LYS A 179 1.44 -12.13 7.19
C LYS A 179 2.84 -12.51 6.73
N GLY A 180 3.29 -11.96 5.61
CA GLY A 180 4.63 -12.19 5.10
C GLY A 180 5.72 -11.73 6.07
N PHE A 181 5.62 -10.50 6.60
CA PHE A 181 6.58 -9.98 7.58
C PHE A 181 6.56 -10.76 8.90
N GLN A 182 5.38 -11.05 9.45
CA GLN A 182 5.23 -11.68 10.76
C GLN A 182 5.41 -13.20 10.73
N GLY A 183 5.26 -13.84 9.53
CA GLY A 183 5.32 -15.28 9.38
C GLY A 183 4.24 -15.99 10.20
N GLU A 184 4.35 -17.31 10.33
CA GLU A 184 3.42 -18.11 11.13
C GLU A 184 3.57 -17.86 12.64
N LYS A 185 4.78 -17.60 13.10
CA LYS A 185 5.11 -17.31 14.50
C LYS A 185 6.03 -16.09 14.57
N LEU A 186 5.58 -15.07 15.26
CA LEU A 186 6.34 -13.84 15.44
C LEU A 186 7.68 -14.08 16.18
N SER A 187 7.75 -15.12 17.03
CA SER A 187 8.98 -15.50 17.75
C SER A 187 10.04 -16.18 16.88
N ASP A 188 9.72 -16.57 15.65
CA ASP A 188 10.72 -17.11 14.73
C ASP A 188 11.83 -16.11 14.46
N PRO A 189 13.10 -16.56 14.43
CA PRO A 189 14.24 -15.68 14.17
C PRO A 189 14.17 -14.92 12.84
N THR A 190 13.47 -15.46 11.85
CA THR A 190 13.27 -14.86 10.53
C THR A 190 12.01 -14.00 10.42
N SER A 191 11.18 -13.92 11.48
CA SER A 191 9.99 -13.09 11.53
C SER A 191 10.29 -11.72 12.14
N MET A 192 9.61 -10.69 11.66
CA MET A 192 9.68 -9.34 12.22
C MET A 192 8.28 -8.74 12.42
N ALA A 193 8.13 -7.92 13.43
CA ALA A 193 6.91 -7.19 13.68
C ALA A 193 6.59 -6.24 12.54
N ALA A 194 5.37 -6.27 12.04
CA ALA A 194 4.85 -5.32 11.07
C ALA A 194 4.27 -4.08 11.77
N CYS A 195 4.29 -2.95 11.06
CA CYS A 195 3.68 -1.69 11.50
C CYS A 195 2.79 -1.13 10.40
N ALA A 196 1.48 -1.24 10.57
CA ALA A 196 0.55 -0.66 9.64
C ALA A 196 0.52 0.87 9.80
N LYS A 197 0.66 1.59 8.70
CA LYS A 197 0.79 3.06 8.69
C LYS A 197 0.03 3.69 7.52
N HIS A 198 -0.34 4.95 7.62
CA HIS A 198 -0.25 5.87 8.77
C HIS A 198 -1.66 6.08 9.33
N PHE A 199 -1.84 5.79 10.59
CA PHE A 199 -3.15 5.82 11.24
C PHE A 199 -3.53 7.26 11.65
N ALA A 200 -4.44 7.95 10.88
CA ALA A 200 -5.16 7.51 9.70
C ALA A 200 -5.44 8.69 8.77
N GLY A 201 -5.96 8.37 7.57
CA GLY A 201 -6.49 9.37 6.64
C GLY A 201 -5.44 10.20 5.88
N TYR A 202 -4.17 9.85 5.94
CA TYR A 202 -3.06 10.62 5.39
C TYR A 202 -3.13 10.78 3.86
N GLY A 203 -3.61 9.76 3.14
CA GLY A 203 -3.79 9.84 1.68
C GLY A 203 -4.86 10.79 1.18
N ALA A 204 -5.58 11.48 2.11
CA ALA A 204 -6.57 12.52 1.80
C ALA A 204 -6.03 13.94 1.96
N SER A 205 -4.72 14.12 2.09
CA SER A 205 -4.08 15.43 2.28
C SER A 205 -4.47 16.42 1.18
N GLU A 206 -4.83 17.64 1.57
CA GLU A 206 -5.28 18.68 0.65
C GLU A 206 -4.28 18.94 -0.47
N SER A 207 -4.79 19.00 -1.72
CA SER A 207 -3.99 19.22 -2.94
C SER A 207 -2.92 18.14 -3.21
N GLY A 208 -3.03 16.98 -2.58
CA GLY A 208 -2.01 15.93 -2.68
C GLY A 208 -0.66 16.37 -2.11
N LYS A 209 -0.61 17.37 -1.23
CA LYS A 209 0.61 17.82 -0.57
C LYS A 209 0.83 17.03 0.72
N ASP A 210 2.03 16.53 0.86
CA ASP A 210 2.43 15.82 2.07
C ASP A 210 2.34 16.70 3.31
N TYR A 211 2.03 16.11 4.47
CA TYR A 211 1.89 16.78 5.77
C TYR A 211 0.71 17.77 5.90
N ASN A 212 -0.09 17.95 4.85
CA ASN A 212 -1.23 18.87 4.88
C ASN A 212 -2.42 18.29 5.65
N THR A 213 -3.28 19.21 6.08
CA THR A 213 -4.58 18.95 6.70
C THR A 213 -5.44 17.98 5.88
N THR A 214 -6.22 17.17 6.56
CA THR A 214 -7.26 16.33 5.97
C THR A 214 -8.63 16.66 6.56
N TRP A 215 -9.61 16.92 5.70
CA TRP A 215 -10.99 17.16 6.07
C TRP A 215 -11.83 15.94 5.71
N ILE A 216 -12.12 15.10 6.69
CA ILE A 216 -12.78 13.81 6.47
C ILE A 216 -14.00 13.72 7.39
N PRO A 217 -15.23 13.77 6.85
CA PRO A 217 -16.42 13.44 7.63
C PRO A 217 -16.34 12.05 8.26
N GLU A 218 -16.83 11.86 9.48
CA GLU A 218 -16.69 10.60 10.22
C GLU A 218 -17.23 9.39 9.45
N VAL A 219 -18.36 9.52 8.74
CA VAL A 219 -18.90 8.48 7.88
C VAL A 219 -17.88 8.05 6.81
N GLN A 220 -17.25 9.01 6.14
CA GLN A 220 -16.23 8.74 5.13
C GLN A 220 -14.95 8.16 5.75
N LEU A 221 -14.57 8.63 6.93
CA LEU A 221 -13.43 8.07 7.68
C LEU A 221 -13.66 6.58 7.95
N ARG A 222 -14.86 6.22 8.43
CA ARG A 222 -15.24 4.85 8.78
C ARG A 222 -15.49 3.94 7.59
N ASP A 223 -16.02 4.46 6.46
CA ASP A 223 -16.31 3.66 5.26
C ASP A 223 -15.11 3.51 4.33
N VAL A 224 -14.17 4.47 4.32
CA VAL A 224 -13.10 4.52 3.32
C VAL A 224 -11.70 4.39 3.93
N TYR A 225 -11.36 5.20 4.95
CA TYR A 225 -9.99 5.32 5.42
C TYR A 225 -9.62 4.37 6.57
N LEU A 226 -10.59 3.93 7.36
CA LEU A 226 -10.37 3.00 8.47
C LEU A 226 -10.44 1.50 8.11
N PRO A 227 -11.12 1.03 7.05
CA PRO A 227 -11.28 -0.40 6.79
C PRO A 227 -9.96 -1.15 6.63
N SER A 228 -8.95 -0.59 5.96
CA SER A 228 -7.63 -1.19 5.80
C SER A 228 -6.90 -1.36 7.14
N PHE A 229 -7.00 -0.38 8.02
CA PHE A 229 -6.45 -0.46 9.38
C PHE A 229 -7.21 -1.45 10.27
N LYS A 230 -8.55 -1.52 10.13
CA LYS A 230 -9.34 -2.52 10.85
C LYS A 230 -8.96 -3.94 10.41
N ALA A 231 -8.81 -4.16 9.11
CA ALA A 231 -8.35 -5.44 8.58
C ALA A 231 -6.95 -5.81 9.09
N ALA A 232 -6.03 -4.84 9.17
CA ALA A 232 -4.71 -5.03 9.77
C ALA A 232 -4.78 -5.39 11.26
N ALA A 233 -5.64 -4.72 12.04
CA ALA A 233 -5.87 -5.04 13.46
C ALA A 233 -6.41 -6.46 13.63
N ASP A 234 -7.40 -6.86 12.81
CA ASP A 234 -8.00 -8.19 12.82
C ASP A 234 -7.02 -9.29 12.39
N ALA A 235 -6.07 -8.95 11.50
CA ALA A 235 -4.97 -9.83 11.12
C ALA A 235 -3.85 -9.93 12.18
N GLY A 236 -3.96 -9.21 13.29
CA GLY A 236 -3.00 -9.26 14.40
C GLY A 236 -1.69 -8.53 14.11
N VAL A 237 -1.74 -7.40 13.39
CA VAL A 237 -0.55 -6.56 13.19
C VAL A 237 0.06 -6.16 14.53
N SER A 238 1.39 -6.18 14.63
CA SER A 238 2.10 -5.95 15.89
C SER A 238 2.07 -4.49 16.34
N SER A 239 2.02 -3.55 15.41
CA SER A 239 1.99 -2.11 15.72
C SER A 239 1.25 -1.30 14.66
N PHE A 240 0.81 -0.10 15.09
CA PHE A 240 0.38 0.99 14.22
C PHE A 240 1.31 2.19 14.39
N MET A 241 1.42 3.01 13.35
CA MET A 241 2.10 4.30 13.39
C MET A 241 1.09 5.42 13.16
N CYS A 242 1.12 6.45 14.02
CA CYS A 242 0.33 7.67 13.82
C CYS A 242 0.73 8.34 12.50
N SER A 243 -0.22 8.98 11.84
CA SER A 243 0.09 9.79 10.66
C SER A 243 0.60 11.19 11.05
N PHE A 244 1.28 11.86 10.12
CA PHE A 244 1.76 13.23 10.31
C PHE A 244 0.67 14.28 10.28
N ASN A 245 -0.35 14.07 9.44
CA ASN A 245 -1.42 15.03 9.19
C ASN A 245 -2.33 15.21 10.42
N ASP A 246 -3.03 16.32 10.43
CA ASP A 246 -4.22 16.49 11.25
C ASP A 246 -5.47 16.00 10.50
N ILE A 247 -6.40 15.43 11.24
CA ILE A 247 -7.75 15.14 10.77
C ILE A 247 -8.70 16.14 11.42
N ASN A 248 -9.39 16.92 10.59
CA ASN A 248 -10.36 17.92 11.04
C ASN A 248 -9.75 18.87 12.11
N GLY A 249 -8.49 19.25 11.94
CA GLY A 249 -7.75 20.14 12.82
C GLY A 249 -7.06 19.47 14.01
N VAL A 250 -7.13 18.15 14.19
CA VAL A 250 -6.49 17.43 15.30
C VAL A 250 -5.37 16.53 14.79
N PRO A 251 -4.07 16.84 15.07
CA PRO A 251 -2.95 15.98 14.68
C PRO A 251 -3.07 14.57 15.22
N SER A 252 -2.76 13.57 14.39
CA SER A 252 -3.00 12.16 14.72
C SER A 252 -2.27 11.72 15.98
N SER A 253 -1.06 12.22 16.27
CA SER A 253 -0.33 11.92 17.51
C SER A 253 -1.01 12.46 18.77
N GLY A 254 -1.89 13.46 18.66
CA GLY A 254 -2.70 14.02 19.77
C GLY A 254 -4.18 13.63 19.71
N ASN A 255 -4.60 12.77 18.79
CA ASN A 255 -6.00 12.51 18.49
C ASN A 255 -6.58 11.39 19.37
N GLU A 256 -7.23 11.76 20.49
CA GLU A 256 -7.86 10.79 21.38
C GLU A 256 -9.01 10.01 20.73
N PHE A 257 -9.73 10.61 19.79
CA PHE A 257 -10.80 9.92 19.07
C PHE A 257 -10.23 8.75 18.26
N LEU A 258 -9.18 8.96 17.46
CA LEU A 258 -8.55 7.88 16.69
C LEU A 258 -7.92 6.84 17.62
N ASN A 259 -7.05 7.29 18.52
CA ASN A 259 -6.15 6.40 19.23
C ASN A 259 -6.83 5.68 20.40
N ARG A 260 -7.73 6.37 21.13
CA ARG A 260 -8.43 5.76 22.28
C ARG A 260 -9.82 5.25 21.91
N GLN A 261 -10.66 6.08 21.27
CA GLN A 261 -12.03 5.65 20.99
C GLN A 261 -12.04 4.57 19.91
N ILE A 262 -11.46 4.82 18.72
CA ILE A 262 -11.48 3.86 17.62
C ILE A 262 -10.55 2.68 17.92
N LEU A 263 -9.24 2.93 18.08
CA LEU A 263 -8.23 1.87 18.13
C LEU A 263 -8.36 1.01 19.40
N ARG A 264 -8.42 1.64 20.58
CA ARG A 264 -8.38 0.89 21.84
C ARG A 264 -9.77 0.42 22.29
N LYS A 265 -10.80 1.27 22.23
CA LYS A 265 -12.11 0.96 22.78
C LYS A 265 -13.00 0.19 21.79
N GLU A 266 -13.12 0.64 20.54
CA GLU A 266 -13.97 -0.04 19.57
C GLU A 266 -13.32 -1.31 19.00
N TRP A 267 -12.02 -1.24 18.64
CA TRP A 267 -11.32 -2.37 18.04
C TRP A 267 -10.62 -3.29 19.05
N HIS A 268 -10.56 -2.90 20.33
CA HIS A 268 -9.86 -3.65 21.39
C HIS A 268 -8.40 -3.98 21.05
N TYR A 269 -7.76 -3.13 20.24
CA TYR A 269 -6.39 -3.36 19.81
C TYR A 269 -5.40 -3.21 20.96
N SER A 270 -4.58 -4.23 21.20
CA SER A 270 -3.61 -4.31 22.29
C SER A 270 -2.15 -4.23 21.83
N GLY A 271 -1.88 -4.03 20.53
CA GLY A 271 -0.53 -3.86 20.00
C GLY A 271 0.03 -2.46 20.27
N LEU A 272 1.26 -2.22 19.86
CA LEU A 272 1.98 -0.96 20.04
C LEU A 272 1.47 0.12 19.08
N LEU A 273 1.33 1.36 19.59
CA LEU A 273 1.11 2.56 18.78
C LEU A 273 2.34 3.47 18.90
N VAL A 274 3.07 3.66 17.81
CA VAL A 274 4.25 4.52 17.73
C VAL A 274 3.89 5.83 17.03
N SER A 275 4.53 6.94 17.43
CA SER A 275 4.48 8.19 16.65
C SER A 275 5.20 8.01 15.31
N ASP A 276 4.93 8.82 14.32
CA ASP A 276 5.82 8.97 13.18
C ASP A 276 7.04 9.82 13.58
N TRP A 277 8.03 9.95 12.69
CA TRP A 277 9.31 10.63 12.93
C TRP A 277 9.08 12.08 13.38
N ALA A 278 9.43 12.35 14.62
CA ALA A 278 9.25 13.66 15.30
C ALA A 278 7.81 14.20 15.29
N SER A 279 6.78 13.37 15.01
CA SER A 279 5.39 13.85 14.85
C SER A 279 4.77 14.37 16.16
N ILE A 280 5.30 13.99 17.33
CA ILE A 280 4.89 14.57 18.62
C ILE A 280 5.35 16.03 18.71
N GLU A 281 6.60 16.33 18.39
CA GLU A 281 7.13 17.70 18.34
C GLU A 281 6.38 18.55 17.31
N GLN A 282 6.00 17.97 16.17
CA GLN A 282 5.31 18.67 15.10
C GLN A 282 3.94 19.21 15.50
N MET A 283 3.32 18.72 16.58
CA MET A 283 2.10 19.31 17.14
C MET A 283 2.28 20.78 17.57
N ILE A 284 3.52 21.21 17.87
CA ILE A 284 3.84 22.62 18.11
C ILE A 284 3.73 23.41 16.79
N LYS A 285 4.20 22.85 15.68
CA LYS A 285 4.11 23.48 14.36
C LYS A 285 2.67 23.54 13.83
N HIS A 286 1.86 22.53 14.16
CA HIS A 286 0.41 22.56 13.92
C HIS A 286 -0.33 23.64 14.73
N GLY A 287 0.33 24.28 15.72
CA GLY A 287 -0.27 25.32 16.56
C GLY A 287 -1.24 24.78 17.61
N VAL A 288 -1.19 23.48 17.92
CA VAL A 288 -2.06 22.85 18.91
C VAL A 288 -1.35 22.58 20.24
N CYS A 289 -0.03 22.78 20.29
CA CYS A 289 0.79 22.68 21.50
C CYS A 289 1.66 23.92 21.67
N THR A 290 1.85 24.36 22.92
CA THR A 290 2.67 25.52 23.24
C THR A 290 4.17 25.21 23.23
N ASP A 291 4.53 24.01 23.67
CA ASP A 291 5.91 23.53 23.81
C ASP A 291 5.97 21.98 23.80
N LEU A 292 7.16 21.43 23.92
CA LEU A 292 7.38 19.99 23.92
C LEU A 292 6.76 19.28 25.13
N SER A 293 6.63 19.95 26.26
CA SER A 293 5.98 19.40 27.46
C SER A 293 4.47 19.24 27.23
N ASP A 294 3.80 20.25 26.64
CA ASP A 294 2.38 20.18 26.24
C ASP A 294 2.15 19.11 25.18
N ALA A 295 3.05 19.01 24.18
CA ALA A 295 3.00 17.96 23.18
C ALA A 295 3.15 16.56 23.81
N THR A 296 4.09 16.39 24.76
CA THR A 296 4.26 15.15 25.53
C THR A 296 2.97 14.75 26.26
N GLN A 297 2.37 15.71 26.96
CA GLN A 297 1.11 15.49 27.69
C GLN A 297 0.00 15.01 26.75
N LYS A 298 -0.20 15.68 25.61
CA LYS A 298 -1.28 15.35 24.65
C LYS A 298 -1.04 13.98 24.02
N ALA A 299 0.20 13.67 23.62
CA ALA A 299 0.54 12.38 23.02
C ALA A 299 0.32 11.20 24.00
N ILE A 300 0.75 11.31 25.26
CA ILE A 300 0.51 10.28 26.28
C ILE A 300 -0.99 10.14 26.57
N LYS A 301 -1.72 11.25 26.68
CA LYS A 301 -3.16 11.25 26.91
C LYS A 301 -3.93 10.66 25.73
N SER A 302 -3.49 10.90 24.51
CA SER A 302 -4.09 10.27 23.31
C SER A 302 -3.79 8.78 23.21
N GLY A 303 -2.76 8.27 23.89
CA GLY A 303 -2.43 6.83 23.95
C GLY A 303 -1.34 6.40 22.99
N VAL A 304 -0.45 7.30 22.55
CA VAL A 304 0.78 6.96 21.82
C VAL A 304 1.76 6.31 22.78
N ASP A 305 2.17 5.08 22.49
CA ASP A 305 3.00 4.27 23.40
C ASP A 305 4.49 4.57 23.26
N MET A 306 4.98 4.90 22.07
CA MET A 306 6.40 5.12 21.81
C MET A 306 6.62 6.39 20.99
N ASP A 307 7.59 7.19 21.41
CA ASP A 307 8.05 8.40 20.75
C ASP A 307 9.19 8.08 19.78
N MET A 308 8.96 8.30 18.50
CA MET A 308 10.00 8.19 17.48
C MET A 308 10.66 9.56 17.27
N MET A 309 11.87 9.72 17.81
CA MET A 309 12.79 10.83 17.53
C MET A 309 12.41 12.24 18.00
N SER A 310 11.24 12.45 18.67
CA SER A 310 10.91 13.78 19.21
C SER A 310 11.69 14.11 20.49
N TYR A 311 12.20 13.09 21.20
CA TYR A 311 12.77 13.20 22.55
C TYR A 311 11.78 13.79 23.57
N ALA A 312 10.50 13.82 23.26
CA ALA A 312 9.45 14.40 24.07
C ALA A 312 9.26 13.64 25.38
N TYR A 313 9.13 12.31 25.29
CA TYR A 313 8.88 11.47 26.46
C TYR A 313 10.07 11.43 27.40
N ILE A 314 11.27 11.26 26.86
CA ILE A 314 12.49 11.14 27.69
C ILE A 314 12.82 12.42 28.45
N HIS A 315 12.43 13.59 27.94
CA HIS A 315 12.71 14.87 28.57
C HIS A 315 11.60 15.38 29.50
N HIS A 316 10.32 15.02 29.22
CA HIS A 316 9.21 15.70 29.91
C HIS A 316 8.26 14.75 30.65
N ALA A 317 8.19 13.45 30.32
CA ALA A 317 7.19 12.56 30.89
C ALA A 317 7.33 12.38 32.41
N GLU A 318 8.54 12.29 32.94
CA GLU A 318 8.77 12.14 34.38
C GLU A 318 8.25 13.36 35.18
N ASP A 319 8.52 14.58 34.72
CA ASP A 319 8.04 15.80 35.35
C ASP A 319 6.51 15.90 35.32
N LEU A 320 5.89 15.50 34.19
CA LEU A 320 4.43 15.44 34.04
C LEU A 320 3.80 14.43 35.01
N VAL A 321 4.44 13.28 35.23
CA VAL A 321 3.99 12.29 36.23
C VAL A 321 4.12 12.85 37.63
N ARG A 322 5.28 13.44 37.97
CA ARG A 322 5.51 14.06 39.29
C ARG A 322 4.50 15.17 39.60
N LYS A 323 4.07 15.93 38.60
CA LYS A 323 3.03 16.98 38.71
C LYS A 323 1.59 16.42 38.71
N GLY A 324 1.39 15.11 38.53
CA GLY A 324 0.06 14.49 38.46
C GLY A 324 -0.72 14.82 37.19
N ILE A 325 -0.08 15.42 36.18
CA ILE A 325 -0.70 15.78 34.89
C ILE A 325 -0.92 14.54 34.01
N VAL A 326 0.05 13.62 34.08
CA VAL A 326 0.01 12.26 33.49
C VAL A 326 0.07 11.27 34.65
N THR A 327 -0.71 10.20 34.57
CA THR A 327 -0.69 9.17 35.62
C THR A 327 0.34 8.09 35.29
N GLU A 328 0.95 7.49 36.33
CA GLU A 328 1.84 6.35 36.16
C GLU A 328 1.15 5.19 35.43
N LYS A 329 -0.16 4.98 35.65
CA LYS A 329 -0.96 3.99 34.92
C LYS A 329 -0.97 4.22 33.40
N GLN A 330 -0.93 5.47 32.93
CA GLN A 330 -0.84 5.76 31.49
C GLN A 330 0.53 5.35 30.94
N ILE A 331 1.60 5.59 31.69
CA ILE A 331 2.94 5.11 31.36
C ILE A 331 2.99 3.57 31.37
N ASP A 332 2.44 2.93 32.40
CA ASP A 332 2.38 1.45 32.50
C ASP A 332 1.66 0.82 31.32
N ASN A 333 0.56 1.40 30.86
CA ASN A 333 -0.17 0.91 29.70
C ASN A 333 0.68 0.97 28.41
N ALA A 334 1.40 2.06 28.19
CA ALA A 334 2.30 2.21 27.05
C ALA A 334 3.44 1.19 27.09
N VAL A 335 4.11 1.08 28.23
CA VAL A 335 5.22 0.13 28.43
C VAL A 335 4.75 -1.31 28.30
N ARG A 336 3.55 -1.63 28.77
CA ARG A 336 2.91 -2.96 28.61
C ARG A 336 2.83 -3.35 27.13
N ASN A 337 2.38 -2.45 26.26
CA ASN A 337 2.26 -2.71 24.83
C ASN A 337 3.63 -2.95 24.18
N ILE A 338 4.64 -2.18 24.58
CA ILE A 338 6.03 -2.32 24.13
C ILE A 338 6.63 -3.66 24.57
N LEU A 339 6.49 -4.00 25.87
CA LEU A 339 7.00 -5.25 26.42
C LEU A 339 6.31 -6.47 25.80
N ARG A 340 4.99 -6.39 25.57
CA ARG A 340 4.21 -7.46 24.89
C ARG A 340 4.78 -7.77 23.53
N MET A 341 5.11 -6.75 22.73
CA MET A 341 5.74 -6.92 21.43
C MET A 341 7.11 -7.60 21.55
N LYS A 342 7.96 -7.15 22.51
CA LYS A 342 9.27 -7.75 22.75
C LYS A 342 9.19 -9.22 23.17
N TYR A 343 8.23 -9.58 24.04
CA TYR A 343 8.01 -10.97 24.45
C TYR A 343 7.52 -11.83 23.29
N ARG A 344 6.54 -11.33 22.52
CA ARG A 344 6.01 -12.06 21.35
C ARG A 344 7.04 -12.27 20.25
N LEU A 345 8.00 -11.37 20.11
CA LEU A 345 9.16 -11.51 19.23
C LEU A 345 10.23 -12.51 19.77
N GLY A 346 10.06 -13.00 21.01
CA GLY A 346 11.02 -13.89 21.64
C GLY A 346 12.36 -13.21 21.99
N LEU A 347 12.39 -11.89 22.11
CA LEU A 347 13.64 -11.14 22.34
C LEU A 347 14.23 -11.41 23.73
N PHE A 348 13.42 -11.76 24.74
CA PHE A 348 13.92 -12.11 26.07
C PHE A 348 14.61 -13.48 26.09
N GLU A 349 14.17 -14.40 25.27
CA GLU A 349 14.73 -15.74 25.11
C GLU A 349 15.91 -15.75 24.11
N ASN A 350 15.81 -15.00 23.03
CA ASN A 350 16.78 -14.94 21.94
C ASN A 350 17.10 -13.49 21.52
N PRO A 351 17.83 -12.72 22.35
CA PRO A 351 18.10 -11.32 22.06
C PRO A 351 19.14 -11.07 20.95
N TYR A 352 19.97 -12.07 20.64
CA TYR A 352 21.12 -11.91 19.75
C TYR A 352 20.86 -12.46 18.35
N VAL A 353 21.43 -11.79 17.36
CA VAL A 353 21.46 -12.27 15.98
C VAL A 353 22.57 -13.28 15.82
N LYS A 354 22.27 -14.43 15.25
CA LYS A 354 23.29 -15.38 14.79
C LYS A 354 23.74 -14.91 13.40
N GLU A 355 25.02 -14.57 13.29
CA GLU A 355 25.61 -14.24 11.99
C GLU A 355 25.58 -15.50 11.12
N PRO A 356 24.84 -15.51 10.00
CA PRO A 356 24.78 -16.68 9.13
C PRO A 356 26.11 -16.85 8.37
N ALA A 357 26.48 -18.08 8.03
CA ALA A 357 27.68 -18.35 7.24
C ALA A 357 27.65 -17.66 5.86
N THR A 358 26.46 -17.51 5.30
CA THR A 358 26.18 -16.74 4.07
C THR A 358 24.90 -15.95 4.28
N MET A 359 24.94 -14.65 3.97
CA MET A 359 23.74 -13.81 4.05
C MET A 359 22.69 -14.27 3.05
N PRO A 360 21.40 -14.32 3.42
CA PRO A 360 20.33 -14.83 2.55
C PRO A 360 19.89 -13.80 1.49
N PHE A 361 20.80 -12.94 1.05
CA PHE A 361 20.52 -11.86 0.12
C PHE A 361 20.54 -12.33 -1.32
N TYR A 362 19.60 -11.83 -2.14
CA TYR A 362 19.53 -12.12 -3.57
C TYR A 362 19.51 -13.63 -3.89
N SER A 363 18.83 -14.44 -3.06
CA SER A 363 18.68 -15.86 -3.36
C SER A 363 17.97 -16.06 -4.70
N GLU A 364 18.18 -17.19 -5.35
CA GLU A 364 17.54 -17.51 -6.63
C GLU A 364 16.01 -17.43 -6.51
N ASP A 365 15.43 -17.98 -5.44
CA ASP A 365 13.99 -17.87 -5.17
C ASP A 365 13.53 -16.41 -5.01
N ALA A 366 14.30 -15.59 -4.28
CA ALA A 366 13.98 -14.16 -4.12
C ALA A 366 13.97 -13.42 -5.47
N LEU A 367 14.97 -13.67 -6.31
CA LEU A 367 15.04 -13.06 -7.65
C LEU A 367 13.93 -13.55 -8.58
N LEU A 368 13.58 -14.84 -8.53
CA LEU A 368 12.45 -15.40 -9.29
C LEU A 368 11.11 -14.78 -8.84
N LYS A 369 10.87 -14.65 -7.54
CA LYS A 369 9.66 -14.01 -7.00
C LYS A 369 9.60 -12.52 -7.32
N ALA A 370 10.74 -11.81 -7.25
CA ALA A 370 10.81 -10.40 -7.65
C ALA A 370 10.52 -10.23 -9.15
N LYS A 371 11.05 -11.10 -10.01
CA LYS A 371 10.75 -11.14 -11.45
C LYS A 371 9.27 -11.40 -11.70
N GLN A 372 8.69 -12.43 -11.06
CA GLN A 372 7.27 -12.75 -11.17
C GLN A 372 6.42 -11.56 -10.76
N SER A 373 6.75 -10.92 -9.63
CA SER A 373 6.02 -9.74 -9.15
C SER A 373 6.09 -8.58 -10.15
N ALA A 374 7.25 -8.33 -10.76
CA ALA A 374 7.41 -7.29 -11.78
C ALA A 374 6.66 -7.63 -13.09
N VAL A 375 6.58 -8.89 -13.50
CA VAL A 375 5.75 -9.35 -14.64
C VAL A 375 4.28 -9.08 -14.35
N GLU A 376 3.78 -9.55 -13.20
CA GLU A 376 2.36 -9.45 -12.85
C GLU A 376 1.91 -8.04 -12.49
N SER A 377 2.85 -7.12 -12.15
CA SER A 377 2.55 -5.72 -11.85
C SER A 377 2.41 -4.85 -13.10
N ALA A 378 3.04 -5.21 -14.21
CA ALA A 378 2.99 -4.43 -15.43
C ALA A 378 1.62 -4.50 -16.09
N VAL A 379 1.00 -3.33 -16.31
CA VAL A 379 -0.33 -3.20 -16.89
C VAL A 379 -0.25 -2.84 -18.36
N LEU A 380 -0.77 -3.69 -19.23
CA LEU A 380 -0.90 -3.38 -20.66
C LEU A 380 -2.07 -2.44 -20.86
N LEU A 381 -1.78 -1.19 -21.22
CA LEU A 381 -2.82 -0.15 -21.45
C LEU A 381 -3.28 -0.06 -22.89
N LYS A 382 -2.41 -0.41 -23.84
CA LYS A 382 -2.68 -0.31 -25.28
C LYS A 382 -1.85 -1.36 -26.04
N ASN A 383 -2.41 -1.97 -27.09
CA ASN A 383 -1.69 -2.88 -27.99
C ASN A 383 -2.37 -2.90 -29.38
N GLU A 384 -2.13 -1.86 -30.17
CA GLU A 384 -2.70 -1.74 -31.51
C GLU A 384 -2.10 -2.79 -32.46
N ASN A 385 -2.95 -3.36 -33.31
CA ASN A 385 -2.57 -4.38 -34.29
C ASN A 385 -1.79 -5.57 -33.71
N ASN A 386 -1.93 -5.84 -32.41
CA ASN A 386 -1.17 -6.88 -31.71
C ASN A 386 0.34 -6.72 -31.92
N LEU A 387 0.87 -5.49 -31.79
CA LEU A 387 2.30 -5.20 -31.89
C LEU A 387 3.11 -6.01 -30.87
N LEU A 388 2.60 -6.15 -29.66
CA LEU A 388 3.15 -7.02 -28.63
C LEU A 388 2.40 -8.37 -28.60
N PRO A 389 3.08 -9.48 -28.36
CA PRO A 389 4.55 -9.60 -28.18
C PRO A 389 5.29 -9.43 -29.51
N LEU A 390 6.53 -8.91 -29.44
CA LEU A 390 7.37 -8.79 -30.62
C LEU A 390 7.74 -10.17 -31.16
N THR A 391 7.71 -10.28 -32.49
CA THR A 391 8.05 -11.50 -33.20
C THR A 391 9.42 -11.45 -33.85
N ASP A 392 9.89 -12.55 -34.40
CA ASP A 392 11.15 -12.64 -35.16
C ASP A 392 11.19 -11.76 -36.44
N ALA A 393 10.09 -11.11 -36.79
CA ALA A 393 10.05 -10.16 -37.91
C ALA A 393 10.88 -8.90 -37.63
N TYR A 394 11.03 -8.51 -36.36
CA TYR A 394 11.80 -7.34 -35.94
C TYR A 394 13.27 -7.70 -35.72
N LYS A 395 14.13 -7.42 -36.70
CA LYS A 395 15.58 -7.75 -36.69
C LYS A 395 16.44 -6.69 -36.06
N THR A 396 15.96 -5.45 -36.00
CA THR A 396 16.66 -4.32 -35.39
C THR A 396 15.72 -3.58 -34.46
N VAL A 397 16.07 -3.45 -33.19
CA VAL A 397 15.29 -2.70 -32.21
C VAL A 397 16.08 -1.49 -31.70
N ALA A 398 15.42 -0.34 -31.58
CA ALA A 398 15.99 0.84 -30.93
C ALA A 398 15.48 0.91 -29.49
N VAL A 399 16.37 0.77 -28.52
CA VAL A 399 16.07 0.94 -27.09
C VAL A 399 16.37 2.37 -26.69
N ILE A 400 15.34 3.15 -26.47
CA ILE A 400 15.40 4.61 -26.29
C ILE A 400 14.74 5.00 -24.95
N GLY A 401 15.13 6.16 -24.44
CA GLY A 401 14.53 6.78 -23.26
C GLY A 401 15.41 6.74 -22.02
N PRO A 402 15.21 7.72 -21.11
CA PRO A 402 16.03 7.87 -19.91
C PRO A 402 15.92 6.70 -18.93
N MET A 403 14.76 6.00 -18.92
CA MET A 403 14.51 4.88 -18.03
C MET A 403 14.99 3.53 -18.59
N SER A 404 15.52 3.49 -19.83
CA SER A 404 15.99 2.25 -20.45
C SER A 404 17.19 1.61 -19.71
N ASP A 405 18.03 2.43 -19.07
CA ASP A 405 19.23 2.01 -18.34
C ASP A 405 19.43 2.90 -17.12
N ALA A 406 18.55 2.74 -16.11
CA ALA A 406 18.50 3.52 -14.88
C ALA A 406 18.37 2.57 -13.66
N PRO A 407 19.47 1.87 -13.27
CA PRO A 407 19.44 0.78 -12.29
C PRO A 407 19.00 1.22 -10.88
N ALA A 408 19.25 2.48 -10.50
CA ALA A 408 18.79 3.03 -9.22
C ALA A 408 17.31 3.42 -9.29
N ASP A 409 16.86 4.05 -10.38
CA ASP A 409 15.50 4.57 -10.48
C ASP A 409 14.45 3.48 -10.63
N GLN A 410 14.78 2.38 -11.32
CA GLN A 410 13.85 1.26 -11.43
C GLN A 410 13.49 0.60 -10.08
N LEU A 411 14.32 0.81 -9.03
CA LEU A 411 14.04 0.32 -7.67
C LEU A 411 12.89 1.06 -7.02
N GLY A 412 12.70 2.34 -7.35
CA GLY A 412 11.69 3.20 -6.73
C GLY A 412 12.12 3.81 -5.39
N THR A 413 11.16 4.38 -4.68
CA THR A 413 11.38 5.04 -3.39
C THR A 413 11.55 4.04 -2.24
N TRP A 414 12.14 4.47 -1.11
CA TRP A 414 12.29 3.70 0.13
C TRP A 414 13.13 2.41 0.01
N CYS A 415 14.17 2.41 -0.79
CA CYS A 415 15.09 1.29 -1.02
C CYS A 415 16.46 1.55 -0.40
N PHE A 416 16.51 1.89 0.90
CA PHE A 416 17.75 2.30 1.59
C PHE A 416 18.87 1.26 1.57
N ASP A 417 18.51 -0.01 1.55
CA ASP A 417 19.46 -1.13 1.71
C ASP A 417 19.72 -1.85 0.38
N ALA A 418 19.09 -1.37 -0.69
CA ALA A 418 19.27 -1.89 -2.03
C ALA A 418 20.67 -1.60 -2.59
N GLU A 419 21.10 -2.43 -3.50
CA GLU A 419 22.34 -2.27 -4.24
C GLU A 419 22.01 -2.06 -5.74
N PRO A 420 22.03 -0.81 -6.25
CA PRO A 420 21.69 -0.56 -7.66
C PRO A 420 22.47 -1.39 -8.67
N GLY A 421 23.72 -1.74 -8.36
CA GLY A 421 24.54 -2.61 -9.20
C GLY A 421 24.06 -4.07 -9.31
N ARG A 422 23.09 -4.47 -8.49
CA ARG A 422 22.41 -5.78 -8.59
C ARG A 422 21.13 -5.72 -9.44
N SER A 423 20.67 -4.53 -9.80
CA SER A 423 19.51 -4.36 -10.66
C SER A 423 19.84 -4.65 -12.11
N ILE A 424 19.01 -5.45 -12.77
CA ILE A 424 19.15 -5.72 -14.20
C ILE A 424 18.20 -4.77 -14.93
N THR A 425 18.78 -3.83 -15.72
CA THR A 425 17.99 -2.82 -16.44
C THR A 425 17.30 -3.39 -17.68
N PRO A 426 16.25 -2.73 -18.20
CA PRO A 426 15.60 -3.13 -19.44
C PRO A 426 16.58 -3.29 -20.61
N LEU A 427 17.49 -2.35 -20.80
CA LEU A 427 18.53 -2.43 -21.87
C LEU A 427 19.41 -3.68 -21.72
N VAL A 428 19.89 -3.96 -20.52
CA VAL A 428 20.73 -5.13 -20.22
C VAL A 428 19.95 -6.42 -20.47
N ALA A 429 18.73 -6.51 -19.94
CA ALA A 429 17.89 -7.70 -20.08
C ALA A 429 17.50 -7.97 -21.53
N ILE A 430 17.13 -6.95 -22.30
CA ILE A 430 16.80 -7.08 -23.72
C ILE A 430 18.02 -7.60 -24.50
N ARG A 431 19.21 -7.03 -24.29
CA ARG A 431 20.44 -7.51 -24.94
C ARG A 431 20.75 -8.97 -24.62
N GLN A 432 20.60 -9.36 -23.35
CA GLN A 432 20.80 -10.73 -22.91
C GLN A 432 19.81 -11.70 -23.57
N MET A 433 18.54 -11.29 -23.65
CA MET A 433 17.47 -12.13 -24.20
C MET A 433 17.60 -12.36 -25.70
N VAL A 434 17.87 -11.30 -26.45
CA VAL A 434 17.89 -11.39 -27.93
C VAL A 434 19.23 -11.88 -28.48
N GLY A 435 20.33 -11.74 -27.72
CA GLY A 435 21.68 -12.14 -28.15
C GLY A 435 22.07 -11.50 -29.46
N GLU A 436 22.64 -12.33 -30.37
CA GLU A 436 23.05 -11.88 -31.71
C GLU A 436 21.92 -11.94 -32.74
N LYS A 437 20.74 -12.50 -32.39
CA LYS A 437 19.60 -12.66 -33.31
C LYS A 437 18.94 -11.37 -33.72
N VAL A 438 18.99 -10.37 -32.85
CA VAL A 438 18.38 -9.04 -33.04
C VAL A 438 19.42 -7.98 -32.75
N LYS A 439 19.59 -7.04 -33.68
CA LYS A 439 20.48 -5.89 -33.48
C LYS A 439 19.83 -4.87 -32.53
N VAL A 440 20.48 -4.60 -31.40
CA VAL A 440 20.02 -3.59 -30.41
C VAL A 440 20.80 -2.29 -30.59
N ILE A 441 20.10 -1.23 -30.95
CA ILE A 441 20.63 0.14 -31.02
C ILE A 441 20.16 0.88 -29.76
N ALA A 442 21.08 1.29 -28.89
CA ALA A 442 20.75 1.99 -27.65
C ALA A 442 21.08 3.49 -27.77
N GLU A 443 20.13 4.35 -27.46
CA GLU A 443 20.31 5.80 -27.39
C GLU A 443 19.28 6.38 -26.39
N LYS A 444 19.74 6.92 -25.28
CA LYS A 444 18.81 7.47 -24.28
C LYS A 444 17.97 8.65 -24.79
N GLY A 445 18.54 9.49 -25.63
CA GLY A 445 17.90 10.73 -26.10
C GLY A 445 17.85 11.83 -25.04
N LEU A 446 17.59 11.45 -23.78
CA LEU A 446 17.61 12.30 -22.59
C LEU A 446 18.47 11.62 -21.53
N THR A 447 19.23 12.37 -20.74
CA THR A 447 20.16 11.82 -19.76
C THR A 447 19.44 11.20 -18.56
N TYR A 448 18.38 11.86 -18.08
CA TYR A 448 17.52 11.47 -16.97
C TYR A 448 16.08 11.93 -17.23
N SER A 449 15.11 11.51 -16.41
CA SER A 449 13.67 11.69 -16.71
C SER A 449 13.22 13.16 -16.81
N ARG A 450 13.80 14.06 -16.01
CA ARG A 450 13.48 15.50 -15.98
C ARG A 450 14.47 16.36 -16.78
N ASP A 451 15.29 15.74 -17.62
CA ASP A 451 16.22 16.47 -18.49
C ASP A 451 15.45 17.33 -19.49
N ILE A 452 15.73 18.62 -19.49
CA ILE A 452 15.15 19.60 -20.42
C ILE A 452 16.04 19.84 -21.69
N ASN A 453 17.26 19.26 -21.70
CA ASN A 453 18.16 19.39 -22.83
C ASN A 453 17.77 18.42 -23.96
N ALA A 454 17.12 18.96 -24.95
CA ALA A 454 16.59 18.22 -26.10
C ALA A 454 17.65 17.83 -27.16
N GLN A 455 18.95 18.19 -27.00
CA GLN A 455 19.98 17.90 -28.01
C GLN A 455 20.15 16.43 -28.34
N GLY A 456 19.94 15.53 -27.36
CA GLY A 456 20.01 14.09 -27.56
C GLY A 456 18.86 13.51 -28.39
N ILE A 457 17.75 14.21 -28.53
CA ILE A 457 16.55 13.73 -29.27
C ILE A 457 16.91 13.48 -30.76
N ALA A 458 17.77 14.30 -31.35
CA ALA A 458 18.20 14.08 -32.74
C ALA A 458 18.92 12.75 -32.94
N ARG A 459 19.78 12.35 -31.97
CA ARG A 459 20.45 11.02 -31.99
C ARG A 459 19.47 9.89 -31.82
N ALA A 460 18.48 10.04 -30.94
CA ALA A 460 17.39 9.05 -30.72
C ALA A 460 16.58 8.87 -32.02
N VAL A 461 16.26 9.92 -32.75
CA VAL A 461 15.59 9.87 -34.07
C VAL A 461 16.46 9.13 -35.10
N VAL A 462 17.78 9.37 -35.14
CA VAL A 462 18.70 8.62 -36.03
C VAL A 462 18.73 7.13 -35.66
N ALA A 463 18.73 6.79 -34.38
CA ALA A 463 18.67 5.40 -33.91
C ALA A 463 17.33 4.75 -34.32
N ALA A 464 16.20 5.42 -34.10
CA ALA A 464 14.87 4.94 -34.49
C ALA A 464 14.74 4.68 -36.00
N ASN A 465 15.25 5.59 -36.85
CA ASN A 465 15.20 5.41 -38.30
C ASN A 465 15.96 4.18 -38.81
N LYS A 466 16.98 3.71 -38.07
CA LYS A 466 17.75 2.52 -38.39
C LYS A 466 17.12 1.23 -37.84
N ALA A 467 16.04 1.30 -37.07
CA ALA A 467 15.38 0.18 -36.43
C ALA A 467 14.06 -0.19 -37.11
N ASP A 468 13.56 -1.38 -36.84
CA ASP A 468 12.25 -1.85 -37.28
C ASP A 468 11.17 -1.41 -36.28
N VAL A 469 11.49 -1.31 -34.99
CA VAL A 469 10.61 -0.92 -33.87
C VAL A 469 11.39 -0.13 -32.82
N VAL A 470 10.70 0.78 -32.15
CA VAL A 470 11.23 1.56 -31.02
C VAL A 470 10.67 1.02 -29.71
N LEU A 471 11.57 0.64 -28.79
CA LEU A 471 11.25 0.34 -27.40
C LEU A 471 11.61 1.58 -26.57
N LEU A 472 10.59 2.34 -26.19
CA LEU A 472 10.73 3.67 -25.55
C LEU A 472 10.45 3.57 -24.05
N PHE A 473 11.46 3.78 -23.21
CA PHE A 473 11.36 3.73 -21.76
C PHE A 473 11.32 5.15 -21.18
N VAL A 474 10.16 5.56 -20.69
CA VAL A 474 9.89 6.89 -20.12
C VAL A 474 9.33 6.77 -18.70
N GLY A 475 9.15 7.90 -18.01
CA GLY A 475 8.55 7.93 -16.68
C GLY A 475 9.22 8.91 -15.73
N GLU A 476 9.29 8.52 -14.46
CA GLU A 476 9.88 9.31 -13.38
C GLU A 476 11.10 8.62 -12.79
N GLU A 477 12.14 9.41 -12.44
CA GLU A 477 13.17 8.98 -11.50
C GLU A 477 12.54 8.63 -10.13
N ALA A 478 13.16 7.71 -9.39
CA ALA A 478 12.69 7.32 -8.06
C ALA A 478 12.48 8.50 -7.11
N VAL A 479 13.34 9.52 -7.21
CA VAL A 479 13.28 10.71 -6.37
C VAL A 479 12.05 11.59 -6.62
N LEU A 480 11.31 11.40 -7.70
CA LEU A 480 10.10 12.20 -8.00
C LEU A 480 8.84 11.67 -7.32
N SER A 481 8.93 10.59 -6.59
CA SER A 481 7.84 10.02 -5.75
C SER A 481 8.37 9.66 -4.37
N GLY A 482 7.47 9.33 -3.43
CA GLY A 482 7.77 9.09 -2.02
C GLY A 482 7.44 10.29 -1.14
N GLU A 483 7.91 10.24 0.10
CA GLU A 483 7.61 11.23 1.14
C GLU A 483 8.13 12.62 0.74
N ALA A 484 7.29 13.64 0.94
CA ALA A 484 7.50 15.04 0.58
C ALA A 484 7.70 15.32 -0.94
N HIS A 485 7.70 14.30 -1.79
CA HIS A 485 7.93 14.45 -3.23
C HIS A 485 6.62 14.53 -4.03
N CYS A 486 5.78 15.50 -3.66
CA CYS A 486 4.51 15.79 -4.33
C CYS A 486 4.74 16.59 -5.62
N ARG A 487 3.90 16.33 -6.63
CA ARG A 487 3.93 17.04 -7.91
C ARG A 487 2.57 17.63 -8.23
N ALA A 488 2.51 18.94 -8.53
CA ALA A 488 1.28 19.59 -8.96
C ALA A 488 0.93 19.20 -10.42
N ASP A 489 1.93 19.15 -11.30
CA ASP A 489 1.81 18.62 -12.66
C ASP A 489 2.38 17.19 -12.68
N ILE A 490 1.54 16.21 -12.99
CA ILE A 490 1.89 14.79 -13.07
C ILE A 490 1.96 14.29 -14.52
N SER A 491 2.26 15.14 -15.47
CA SER A 491 2.67 14.75 -16.83
C SER A 491 4.09 14.17 -16.84
N LEU A 492 4.50 13.56 -17.95
CA LEU A 492 5.90 13.14 -18.14
C LEU A 492 6.84 14.33 -17.94
N PRO A 493 7.84 14.23 -17.05
CA PRO A 493 8.73 15.35 -16.74
C PRO A 493 9.74 15.63 -17.88
N GLY A 494 10.29 16.84 -17.86
CA GLY A 494 11.37 17.26 -18.76
C GLY A 494 10.95 17.28 -20.23
N ALA A 495 11.89 16.93 -21.10
CA ALA A 495 11.68 16.88 -22.55
C ALA A 495 11.14 15.52 -23.06
N GLN A 496 10.69 14.63 -22.19
CA GLN A 496 10.14 13.33 -22.60
C GLN A 496 8.95 13.45 -23.57
N PRO A 497 7.96 14.36 -23.39
CA PRO A 497 6.90 14.55 -24.38
C PRO A 497 7.42 14.94 -25.78
N ALA A 498 8.47 15.77 -25.84
CA ALA A 498 9.13 16.14 -27.10
C ALA A 498 9.85 14.94 -27.74
N LEU A 499 10.48 14.07 -26.93
CA LEU A 499 11.11 12.84 -27.41
C LEU A 499 10.06 11.91 -28.04
N VAL A 500 8.93 11.65 -27.36
CA VAL A 500 7.83 10.83 -27.90
C VAL A 500 7.36 11.40 -29.24
N THR A 501 7.10 12.72 -29.31
CA THR A 501 6.64 13.39 -30.52
C THR A 501 7.65 13.33 -31.68
N ALA A 502 8.93 13.41 -31.37
CA ALA A 502 9.98 13.32 -32.40
C ALA A 502 10.10 11.89 -32.94
N LEU A 503 9.98 10.89 -32.06
CA LEU A 503 10.00 9.48 -32.46
C LEU A 503 8.78 9.08 -33.29
N LYS A 504 7.57 9.57 -32.96
CA LYS A 504 6.35 9.32 -33.77
C LYS A 504 6.50 9.79 -35.21
N LYS A 505 7.22 10.88 -35.44
CA LYS A 505 7.48 11.42 -36.80
C LYS A 505 8.36 10.49 -37.66
N THR A 506 9.05 9.52 -37.08
CA THR A 506 9.84 8.50 -37.84
C THR A 506 8.96 7.51 -38.57
N GLY A 507 7.67 7.40 -38.20
CA GLY A 507 6.75 6.40 -38.72
C GLY A 507 7.01 4.96 -38.24
N LYS A 508 7.98 4.75 -37.32
CA LYS A 508 8.26 3.43 -36.78
C LYS A 508 7.25 3.06 -35.70
N PRO A 509 6.88 1.77 -35.55
CA PRO A 509 6.08 1.31 -34.43
C PRO A 509 6.79 1.63 -33.09
N ILE A 510 6.01 2.10 -32.10
CA ILE A 510 6.52 2.48 -30.79
C ILE A 510 5.86 1.65 -29.70
N VAL A 511 6.66 0.88 -28.96
CA VAL A 511 6.29 0.27 -27.68
C VAL A 511 6.77 1.20 -26.58
N MET A 512 5.85 1.86 -25.90
CA MET A 512 6.16 2.76 -24.78
C MET A 512 6.02 2.02 -23.44
N VAL A 513 7.05 2.03 -22.63
CA VAL A 513 7.07 1.50 -21.25
C VAL A 513 7.18 2.68 -20.30
N VAL A 514 6.17 2.85 -19.43
CA VAL A 514 6.13 3.92 -18.42
C VAL A 514 6.56 3.36 -17.08
N MET A 515 7.68 3.84 -16.56
CA MET A 515 8.23 3.48 -15.25
C MET A 515 8.08 4.69 -14.32
N ALA A 516 7.16 4.60 -13.34
CA ALA A 516 6.81 5.75 -12.48
C ALA A 516 6.31 5.31 -11.11
N GLY A 517 6.43 6.19 -10.13
CA GLY A 517 5.95 5.97 -8.77
C GLY A 517 4.48 6.39 -8.55
N ARG A 518 3.82 6.95 -9.57
CA ARG A 518 2.44 7.46 -9.48
C ARG A 518 1.70 7.29 -10.81
N PRO A 519 0.36 7.36 -10.84
CA PRO A 519 -0.39 7.55 -12.07
C PRO A 519 -0.02 8.87 -12.74
N LEU A 520 0.44 8.80 -13.99
CA LEU A 520 0.79 9.99 -14.79
C LEU A 520 -0.30 10.32 -15.79
N THR A 521 -0.45 11.61 -16.13
CA THR A 521 -1.34 12.08 -17.20
C THR A 521 -0.64 11.93 -18.56
N ILE A 522 -0.73 10.73 -19.14
CA ILE A 522 -0.01 10.35 -20.39
C ILE A 522 -0.90 10.30 -21.63
N GLY A 523 -2.07 10.92 -21.61
CA GLY A 523 -3.05 10.77 -22.70
C GLY A 523 -2.52 11.17 -24.08
N LYS A 524 -1.67 12.21 -24.15
CA LYS A 524 -1.05 12.67 -25.41
C LYS A 524 0.00 11.71 -25.93
N GLU A 525 0.80 11.14 -25.05
CA GLU A 525 1.86 10.18 -25.38
C GLU A 525 1.26 8.80 -25.72
N LEU A 526 0.22 8.39 -25.00
CA LEU A 526 -0.55 7.18 -25.30
C LEU A 526 -1.12 7.20 -26.73
N ALA A 527 -1.62 8.34 -27.20
CA ALA A 527 -2.14 8.50 -28.55
C ALA A 527 -1.04 8.33 -29.63
N GLN A 528 0.21 8.57 -29.29
CA GLN A 528 1.34 8.52 -30.21
C GLN A 528 2.08 7.16 -30.21
N ALA A 529 1.89 6.32 -29.19
CA ALA A 529 2.47 4.99 -29.12
C ALA A 529 1.50 3.91 -29.65
N ASP A 530 2.05 2.83 -30.22
CA ASP A 530 1.24 1.73 -30.77
C ASP A 530 0.98 0.64 -29.72
N ALA A 531 1.89 0.49 -28.75
CA ALA A 531 1.65 -0.31 -27.54
C ALA A 531 2.16 0.41 -26.31
N VAL A 532 1.49 0.25 -25.15
CA VAL A 532 1.86 0.91 -23.90
C VAL A 532 1.75 -0.06 -22.73
N LEU A 533 2.88 -0.24 -22.03
CA LEU A 533 2.98 -0.95 -20.75
C LEU A 533 3.21 0.08 -19.63
N TYR A 534 2.36 0.08 -18.60
CA TYR A 534 2.57 0.83 -17.37
C TYR A 534 3.21 -0.09 -16.32
N ALA A 535 4.52 0.07 -16.11
CA ALA A 535 5.34 -0.91 -15.40
C ALA A 535 5.65 -0.52 -13.95
N PHE A 536 5.23 0.67 -13.50
CA PHE A 536 5.62 1.25 -12.22
C PHE A 536 7.16 1.27 -12.05
N HIS A 537 7.69 1.36 -10.81
CA HIS A 537 9.08 1.03 -10.51
C HIS A 537 9.12 -0.46 -10.12
N GLY A 538 9.69 -1.28 -10.99
CA GLY A 538 9.54 -2.75 -10.93
C GLY A 538 10.57 -3.47 -10.05
N GLY A 539 11.47 -2.74 -9.36
CA GLY A 539 12.45 -3.32 -8.45
C GLY A 539 13.67 -3.96 -9.15
N THR A 540 14.36 -4.83 -8.42
CA THR A 540 15.62 -5.46 -8.83
C THR A 540 15.53 -6.17 -10.19
N MET A 541 14.40 -6.84 -10.46
CA MET A 541 14.19 -7.68 -11.64
C MET A 541 13.27 -7.04 -12.69
N ALA A 542 13.10 -5.71 -12.68
CA ALA A 542 12.26 -4.99 -13.64
C ALA A 542 12.66 -5.25 -15.10
N GLY A 543 13.95 -5.20 -15.42
CA GLY A 543 14.43 -5.41 -16.78
C GLY A 543 14.11 -6.80 -17.34
N PRO A 544 14.46 -7.90 -16.67
CA PRO A 544 14.09 -9.25 -17.10
C PRO A 544 12.58 -9.45 -17.25
N ALA A 545 11.77 -8.88 -16.35
CA ALA A 545 10.32 -8.95 -16.42
C ALA A 545 9.76 -8.25 -17.67
N LEU A 546 10.25 -7.04 -17.95
CA LEU A 546 9.85 -6.26 -19.12
C LEU A 546 10.31 -6.92 -20.43
N ALA A 547 11.52 -7.51 -20.44
CA ALA A 547 11.97 -8.26 -21.59
C ALA A 547 11.07 -9.47 -21.88
N ASP A 548 10.70 -10.25 -20.83
CA ASP A 548 9.78 -11.38 -20.99
C ASP A 548 8.42 -10.95 -21.56
N LEU A 549 7.86 -9.84 -21.06
CA LEU A 549 6.61 -9.29 -21.56
C LEU A 549 6.74 -8.84 -23.03
N ILE A 550 7.76 -8.04 -23.36
CA ILE A 550 7.95 -7.51 -24.71
C ILE A 550 8.11 -8.63 -25.76
N TYR A 551 8.80 -9.72 -25.41
CA TYR A 551 9.08 -10.83 -26.34
C TYR A 551 8.16 -12.05 -26.16
N GLY A 552 7.13 -11.94 -25.29
CA GLY A 552 6.09 -12.98 -25.17
C GLY A 552 6.47 -14.22 -24.35
N ASN A 553 7.57 -14.21 -23.61
CA ASN A 553 7.89 -15.25 -22.63
C ASN A 553 6.97 -15.17 -21.40
N ALA A 554 6.30 -14.05 -21.22
CA ALA A 554 5.24 -13.83 -20.24
C ALA A 554 4.08 -13.05 -20.88
N VAL A 555 2.87 -13.27 -20.35
CA VAL A 555 1.63 -12.61 -20.80
C VAL A 555 1.18 -11.60 -19.75
N PRO A 556 0.88 -10.34 -20.12
CA PRO A 556 0.41 -9.33 -19.18
C PRO A 556 -0.87 -9.75 -18.48
N SER A 557 -0.92 -9.57 -17.17
CA SER A 557 -2.09 -9.85 -16.33
C SER A 557 -2.34 -8.78 -15.25
N GLY A 558 -1.50 -7.75 -15.21
CA GLY A 558 -1.62 -6.65 -14.28
C GLY A 558 -2.89 -5.83 -14.49
N LYS A 559 -3.50 -5.34 -13.41
CA LYS A 559 -4.69 -4.48 -13.44
C LYS A 559 -4.43 -3.23 -12.59
N LEU A 560 -4.90 -2.07 -13.04
CA LEU A 560 -4.68 -0.81 -12.35
C LEU A 560 -5.28 -0.82 -10.93
N PRO A 561 -4.50 -0.55 -9.87
CA PRO A 561 -5.00 -0.42 -8.50
C PRO A 561 -5.51 0.99 -8.20
N VAL A 562 -5.50 1.87 -9.20
CA VAL A 562 -5.86 3.27 -9.11
C VAL A 562 -6.34 3.77 -10.47
N THR A 563 -7.31 4.66 -10.46
CA THR A 563 -7.83 5.34 -11.66
C THR A 563 -6.75 6.23 -12.27
N LEU A 564 -6.53 6.17 -13.59
CA LEU A 564 -5.63 7.06 -14.31
C LEU A 564 -6.39 8.29 -14.83
N PRO A 565 -6.05 9.53 -14.39
CA PRO A 565 -6.69 10.74 -14.89
C PRO A 565 -6.25 11.10 -16.32
N ARG A 566 -7.12 11.77 -17.08
CA ARG A 566 -6.76 12.36 -18.40
C ARG A 566 -5.86 13.57 -18.22
N MET A 567 -6.16 14.37 -17.20
CA MET A 567 -5.41 15.58 -16.87
C MET A 567 -5.52 15.88 -15.36
N VAL A 568 -4.61 16.68 -14.85
CA VAL A 568 -4.52 17.03 -13.42
C VAL A 568 -5.81 17.66 -12.89
N GLY A 569 -6.49 18.48 -13.70
CA GLY A 569 -7.72 19.17 -13.30
C GLY A 569 -8.91 18.25 -12.98
N GLN A 570 -8.86 16.96 -13.37
CA GLN A 570 -9.89 15.99 -13.00
C GLN A 570 -9.76 15.48 -11.57
N ILE A 571 -8.60 15.68 -10.90
CA ILE A 571 -8.32 15.14 -9.58
C ILE A 571 -9.09 15.94 -8.50
N PRO A 572 -9.79 15.23 -7.58
CA PRO A 572 -9.83 13.78 -7.39
C PRO A 572 -10.78 13.07 -8.35
N ILE A 573 -10.29 12.02 -9.04
CA ILE A 573 -11.11 11.11 -9.84
C ILE A 573 -10.79 9.67 -9.42
N TYR A 574 -11.80 8.96 -8.93
CA TYR A 574 -11.69 7.57 -8.47
C TYR A 574 -12.98 6.82 -8.78
N TYR A 575 -12.90 5.49 -8.94
CA TYR A 575 -14.02 4.70 -9.43
C TYR A 575 -15.24 4.67 -8.50
N ALA A 576 -15.02 4.67 -7.17
CA ALA A 576 -16.07 4.56 -6.15
C ALA A 576 -16.66 5.95 -5.79
N HIS A 577 -16.83 6.82 -6.79
CA HIS A 577 -17.47 8.12 -6.59
C HIS A 577 -18.99 7.96 -6.36
N LYS A 578 -19.60 8.95 -5.72
CA LYS A 578 -21.05 8.98 -5.50
C LYS A 578 -21.78 9.49 -6.74
N MET A 579 -23.04 9.09 -6.90
CA MET A 579 -23.91 9.67 -7.93
C MET A 579 -24.17 11.15 -7.65
N THR A 580 -24.12 11.96 -8.70
CA THR A 580 -24.55 13.34 -8.64
C THR A 580 -26.06 13.44 -8.89
N GLY A 581 -26.68 14.56 -8.52
CA GLY A 581 -28.09 14.81 -8.84
C GLY A 581 -28.33 15.12 -10.32
N ARG A 582 -27.27 15.36 -11.10
CA ARG A 582 -27.33 15.66 -12.54
C ARG A 582 -26.16 14.97 -13.27
N PRO A 583 -26.20 13.64 -13.41
CA PRO A 583 -25.18 12.92 -14.16
C PRO A 583 -25.18 13.35 -15.63
N SER A 584 -24.03 13.29 -16.29
CA SER A 584 -23.91 13.64 -17.69
C SER A 584 -24.38 12.49 -18.57
N GLU A 585 -25.47 12.74 -19.32
CA GLU A 585 -25.95 11.81 -20.36
C GLU A 585 -25.31 12.12 -21.71
N LYS A 586 -25.01 13.38 -21.97
CA LYS A 586 -24.35 13.87 -23.18
C LYS A 586 -23.24 14.81 -22.82
N ILE A 587 -22.05 14.52 -23.32
CA ILE A 587 -20.85 15.33 -23.12
C ILE A 587 -20.59 16.12 -24.39
N CYS A 588 -20.51 17.45 -24.25
CA CYS A 588 -20.06 18.35 -25.29
C CYS A 588 -18.73 18.98 -24.86
N LEU A 589 -17.63 18.51 -25.45
CA LEU A 589 -16.32 19.07 -25.15
C LEU A 589 -16.15 20.47 -25.76
N ILE A 590 -15.28 21.25 -25.15
CA ILE A 590 -15.07 22.67 -25.45
C ILE A 590 -14.86 22.95 -26.94
N ASP A 591 -14.13 22.10 -27.65
CA ASP A 591 -13.86 22.22 -29.09
C ASP A 591 -15.10 21.99 -29.97
N ASN A 592 -16.16 21.40 -29.42
CA ASN A 592 -17.41 21.07 -30.10
C ASN A 592 -18.55 22.03 -29.74
N ILE A 593 -18.30 23.02 -28.88
CA ILE A 593 -19.31 24.00 -28.48
C ILE A 593 -19.58 24.94 -29.65
N PRO A 594 -20.84 25.06 -30.14
CA PRO A 594 -21.17 25.99 -31.23
C PRO A 594 -20.87 27.46 -30.86
N VAL A 595 -20.36 28.23 -31.84
CA VAL A 595 -20.21 29.67 -31.65
C VAL A 595 -21.58 30.30 -31.37
N GLY A 596 -21.66 31.13 -30.33
CA GLY A 596 -22.90 31.75 -29.88
C GLY A 596 -23.84 30.84 -29.08
N ALA A 597 -23.36 29.68 -28.64
CA ALA A 597 -24.13 28.79 -27.77
C ALA A 597 -24.60 29.50 -26.50
N GLY A 598 -25.90 29.35 -26.14
CA GLY A 598 -26.46 29.91 -24.93
C GLY A 598 -26.05 29.15 -23.67
N GLN A 599 -26.14 29.75 -22.51
CA GLN A 599 -25.72 29.18 -21.20
C GLN A 599 -26.31 27.79 -20.92
N THR A 600 -27.52 27.52 -21.35
CA THR A 600 -28.25 26.26 -21.07
C THR A 600 -28.18 25.26 -22.20
N SER A 601 -27.54 25.60 -23.36
CA SER A 601 -27.58 24.75 -24.57
C SER A 601 -26.79 23.45 -24.45
N LEU A 602 -25.86 23.36 -23.49
CA LEU A 602 -25.04 22.17 -23.23
C LEU A 602 -25.68 21.22 -22.19
N GLY A 603 -26.88 21.55 -21.68
CA GLY A 603 -27.47 20.92 -20.52
C GLY A 603 -26.79 21.36 -19.23
N ASN A 604 -27.47 21.14 -18.08
CA ASN A 604 -26.93 21.47 -16.76
C ASN A 604 -26.53 20.17 -16.05
N THR A 605 -25.51 19.49 -16.57
CA THR A 605 -25.02 18.18 -16.10
C THR A 605 -23.57 18.27 -15.64
N SER A 606 -23.12 17.31 -14.82
CA SER A 606 -21.82 17.34 -14.11
C SER A 606 -20.72 16.68 -14.95
N TYR A 607 -19.92 17.48 -15.64
CA TYR A 607 -18.68 17.06 -16.31
C TYR A 607 -17.72 18.26 -16.54
N HIS A 608 -16.47 17.98 -16.88
CA HIS A 608 -15.52 19.02 -17.30
C HIS A 608 -15.61 19.27 -18.79
N LEU A 609 -15.72 20.53 -19.22
CA LEU A 609 -15.85 20.90 -20.63
C LEU A 609 -14.65 20.45 -21.49
N ASP A 610 -13.47 20.30 -20.90
CA ASP A 610 -12.21 19.96 -21.56
C ASP A 610 -11.72 18.54 -21.33
N ALA A 611 -12.35 17.80 -20.38
CA ALA A 611 -11.94 16.45 -20.03
C ALA A 611 -13.09 15.43 -20.02
N GLY A 612 -14.34 15.89 -20.02
CA GLY A 612 -15.51 15.03 -19.85
C GLY A 612 -15.66 14.54 -18.40
N ASP A 613 -16.30 13.39 -18.20
CA ASP A 613 -16.57 12.77 -16.91
C ASP A 613 -15.81 11.46 -16.66
N SER A 614 -15.19 10.91 -17.71
CA SER A 614 -14.48 9.62 -17.61
C SER A 614 -12.98 9.78 -17.42
N PRO A 615 -12.32 8.87 -16.69
CA PRO A 615 -10.87 8.84 -16.59
C PRO A 615 -10.20 8.44 -17.92
N LEU A 616 -8.87 8.50 -17.98
CA LEU A 616 -8.09 7.93 -19.07
C LEU A 616 -8.24 6.39 -19.07
N PHE A 617 -8.06 5.76 -17.91
CA PHE A 617 -8.35 4.35 -17.65
C PHE A 617 -8.97 4.17 -16.27
N PRO A 618 -9.99 3.32 -16.14
CA PRO A 618 -10.66 3.08 -14.87
C PRO A 618 -9.83 2.17 -13.95
N PHE A 619 -10.14 2.17 -12.66
CA PHE A 619 -9.65 1.19 -11.69
C PHE A 619 -9.96 -0.24 -12.16
N GLY A 620 -9.02 -1.14 -11.97
CA GLY A 620 -9.13 -2.54 -12.39
C GLY A 620 -8.80 -2.81 -13.85
N PHE A 621 -8.57 -1.78 -14.67
CA PHE A 621 -8.27 -1.93 -16.11
C PHE A 621 -6.90 -2.55 -16.35
N GLY A 622 -6.81 -3.39 -17.37
CA GLY A 622 -5.57 -3.95 -17.90
C GLY A 622 -5.88 -4.94 -19.01
N LEU A 623 -5.14 -4.85 -20.12
CA LEU A 623 -5.23 -5.74 -21.27
C LEU A 623 -4.30 -6.95 -21.10
N SER A 624 -4.47 -7.94 -21.97
CA SER A 624 -3.59 -9.11 -22.08
C SER A 624 -3.26 -9.36 -23.57
N TYR A 625 -2.36 -10.29 -23.86
CA TYR A 625 -2.12 -10.78 -25.23
C TYR A 625 -3.19 -11.77 -25.67
N THR A 626 -3.99 -12.26 -24.73
CA THR A 626 -5.17 -13.08 -25.00
C THR A 626 -6.46 -12.32 -24.68
N THR A 627 -7.61 -12.88 -25.02
CA THR A 627 -8.91 -12.27 -24.78
C THR A 627 -9.75 -13.15 -23.86
N PHE A 628 -10.51 -12.53 -22.96
CA PHE A 628 -11.40 -13.25 -22.05
C PHE A 628 -12.85 -12.83 -22.29
N GLN A 629 -13.72 -13.82 -22.39
CA GLN A 629 -15.15 -13.61 -22.49
C GLN A 629 -15.83 -13.99 -21.18
N TYR A 630 -16.64 -13.08 -20.66
CA TYR A 630 -17.45 -13.28 -19.47
C TYR A 630 -18.88 -13.61 -19.84
N SER A 631 -19.45 -14.66 -19.28
CA SER A 631 -20.90 -14.92 -19.37
C SER A 631 -21.68 -13.92 -18.52
N ASP A 632 -23.00 -13.90 -18.68
CA ASP A 632 -23.88 -13.15 -17.77
C ASP A 632 -23.67 -13.61 -16.32
N VAL A 633 -23.78 -12.66 -15.39
CA VAL A 633 -23.68 -12.89 -13.95
C VAL A 633 -24.91 -13.67 -13.49
N ARG A 634 -24.69 -14.75 -12.76
CA ARG A 634 -25.73 -15.58 -12.13
C ARG A 634 -25.69 -15.39 -10.63
N ILE A 635 -26.86 -15.29 -10.02
CA ILE A 635 -27.06 -15.20 -8.58
C ILE A 635 -27.90 -16.38 -8.09
N SER A 636 -27.59 -16.88 -6.89
CA SER A 636 -28.31 -18.04 -6.32
C SER A 636 -29.75 -17.73 -5.90
N ASN A 637 -30.04 -16.48 -5.58
CA ASN A 637 -31.35 -16.00 -5.15
C ASN A 637 -31.54 -14.53 -5.55
N LYS A 638 -32.78 -14.12 -5.82
CA LYS A 638 -33.12 -12.71 -6.07
C LYS A 638 -33.38 -11.91 -4.79
N GLN A 639 -33.42 -12.57 -3.63
CA GLN A 639 -33.59 -11.96 -2.33
C GLN A 639 -32.55 -12.49 -1.36
N MET A 640 -32.11 -11.64 -0.46
CA MET A 640 -31.14 -11.92 0.60
C MET A 640 -31.56 -11.18 1.88
N SER A 641 -31.53 -11.86 3.02
CA SER A 641 -31.78 -11.28 4.34
C SER A 641 -30.51 -11.22 5.17
N GLU A 642 -30.56 -10.51 6.29
CA GLU A 642 -29.49 -10.51 7.27
C GLU A 642 -29.11 -11.94 7.71
N GLY A 643 -27.81 -12.22 7.80
CA GLY A 643 -27.29 -13.54 8.13
C GLY A 643 -27.28 -14.57 6.98
N GLN A 644 -27.89 -14.26 5.84
CA GLN A 644 -27.83 -15.07 4.64
C GLN A 644 -26.61 -14.72 3.76
N THR A 645 -26.34 -15.60 2.79
CA THR A 645 -25.29 -15.40 1.78
C THR A 645 -25.88 -15.49 0.38
N LEU A 646 -25.33 -14.72 -0.55
CA LEU A 646 -25.65 -14.78 -1.97
C LEU A 646 -24.46 -15.32 -2.74
N GLN A 647 -24.63 -16.42 -3.49
CA GLN A 647 -23.62 -16.88 -4.43
C GLN A 647 -23.75 -16.09 -5.72
N VAL A 648 -22.64 -15.48 -6.16
CA VAL A 648 -22.55 -14.71 -7.40
C VAL A 648 -21.50 -15.37 -8.27
N SER A 649 -21.83 -15.75 -9.49
CA SER A 649 -20.93 -16.48 -10.36
C SER A 649 -21.04 -16.06 -11.83
N CYS A 650 -19.97 -16.28 -12.59
CA CYS A 650 -19.96 -16.23 -14.04
C CYS A 650 -18.94 -17.22 -14.60
N THR A 651 -19.09 -17.62 -15.85
CA THR A 651 -18.10 -18.41 -16.57
C THR A 651 -17.19 -17.46 -17.35
N ILE A 652 -15.88 -17.66 -17.21
CA ILE A 652 -14.84 -16.90 -17.93
C ILE A 652 -14.14 -17.87 -18.86
N THR A 653 -14.09 -17.53 -20.14
CA THR A 653 -13.44 -18.32 -21.19
C THR A 653 -12.28 -17.53 -21.78
N ASN A 654 -11.12 -18.14 -21.87
CA ASN A 654 -10.01 -17.61 -22.65
C ASN A 654 -10.29 -17.88 -24.14
N THR A 655 -10.69 -16.86 -24.87
CA THR A 655 -11.05 -16.94 -26.30
C THR A 655 -9.89 -16.61 -27.23
N GLY A 656 -8.74 -16.23 -26.68
CA GLY A 656 -7.56 -15.88 -27.46
C GLY A 656 -6.60 -17.05 -27.71
N LYS A 657 -5.37 -16.72 -28.12
CA LYS A 657 -4.36 -17.69 -28.59
C LYS A 657 -3.30 -18.02 -27.56
N TYR A 658 -3.19 -17.24 -26.46
CA TYR A 658 -2.17 -17.41 -25.44
C TYR A 658 -2.79 -17.89 -24.14
N ASP A 659 -2.08 -18.71 -23.41
CA ASP A 659 -2.38 -18.97 -22.02
C ASP A 659 -2.22 -17.64 -21.24
N GLY A 660 -3.13 -17.32 -20.32
CA GLY A 660 -3.06 -16.01 -19.65
C GLY A 660 -3.80 -15.96 -18.33
N GLY A 661 -3.38 -14.99 -17.52
CA GLY A 661 -4.02 -14.64 -16.25
C GLY A 661 -5.10 -13.56 -16.44
N GLU A 662 -6.22 -13.72 -15.75
CA GLU A 662 -7.29 -12.74 -15.67
C GLU A 662 -7.70 -12.50 -14.22
N VAL A 663 -8.17 -11.29 -13.91
CA VAL A 663 -8.67 -10.92 -12.59
C VAL A 663 -10.18 -10.66 -12.67
N ALA A 664 -10.96 -11.62 -12.20
CA ALA A 664 -12.40 -11.45 -12.02
C ALA A 664 -12.67 -10.57 -10.79
N GLN A 665 -13.35 -9.44 -10.99
CA GLN A 665 -13.59 -8.43 -9.97
C GLN A 665 -15.08 -8.36 -9.64
N LEU A 666 -15.45 -8.56 -8.36
CA LEU A 666 -16.82 -8.50 -7.86
C LEU A 666 -17.13 -7.09 -7.36
N TYR A 667 -18.07 -6.42 -8.01
CA TYR A 667 -18.55 -5.10 -7.60
C TYR A 667 -20.02 -5.16 -7.17
N VAL A 668 -20.36 -4.29 -6.21
CA VAL A 668 -21.74 -4.13 -5.72
C VAL A 668 -22.11 -2.64 -5.75
N ARG A 669 -23.38 -2.35 -6.01
CA ARG A 669 -23.99 -1.04 -5.85
C ARG A 669 -25.26 -1.16 -5.06
N ASP A 670 -25.39 -0.37 -4.03
CA ASP A 670 -26.65 -0.06 -3.36
C ASP A 670 -27.37 1.03 -4.16
N MET A 671 -28.58 0.75 -4.62
CA MET A 671 -29.32 1.66 -5.50
C MET A 671 -29.93 2.84 -4.76
N VAL A 672 -30.38 2.61 -3.52
CA VAL A 672 -31.04 3.63 -2.70
C VAL A 672 -30.72 3.41 -1.22
N GLY A 673 -29.84 4.23 -0.67
CA GLY A 673 -29.51 4.25 0.76
C GLY A 673 -29.91 5.56 1.44
N THR A 674 -29.89 5.59 2.76
CA THR A 674 -30.12 6.82 3.56
C THR A 674 -29.04 7.88 3.33
N LEU A 675 -27.88 7.49 2.78
CA LEU A 675 -26.85 8.37 2.26
C LEU A 675 -26.53 7.99 0.80
N ALA A 676 -26.11 8.97 -0.01
CA ALA A 676 -25.67 8.70 -1.38
C ALA A 676 -24.54 7.66 -1.38
N ARG A 677 -24.76 6.55 -2.11
CA ARG A 677 -23.82 5.43 -2.17
C ARG A 677 -22.91 5.52 -3.40
N PRO A 678 -21.73 4.88 -3.36
CA PRO A 678 -20.85 4.78 -4.51
C PRO A 678 -21.52 4.12 -5.72
N VAL A 679 -21.12 4.52 -6.92
CA VAL A 679 -21.61 3.91 -8.17
C VAL A 679 -21.23 2.45 -8.29
N ARG A 680 -20.10 2.05 -7.70
CA ARG A 680 -19.62 0.67 -7.52
C ARG A 680 -18.68 0.61 -6.33
N GLU A 681 -18.65 -0.53 -5.64
CA GLU A 681 -17.72 -0.85 -4.56
C GLU A 681 -17.16 -2.26 -4.80
N LEU A 682 -15.85 -2.43 -4.82
CA LEU A 682 -15.21 -3.73 -4.89
C LEU A 682 -15.50 -4.52 -3.60
N LYS A 683 -16.00 -5.74 -3.73
CA LYS A 683 -16.31 -6.63 -2.60
C LYS A 683 -15.60 -7.98 -2.68
N GLY A 684 -14.88 -8.23 -3.78
CA GLY A 684 -14.09 -9.44 -3.96
C GLY A 684 -13.34 -9.43 -5.28
N PHE A 685 -12.30 -10.24 -5.37
CA PHE A 685 -11.62 -10.53 -6.63
C PHE A 685 -11.01 -11.93 -6.60
N ARG A 686 -10.74 -12.46 -7.79
CA ARG A 686 -10.04 -13.74 -7.96
C ARG A 686 -9.17 -13.69 -9.20
N LYS A 687 -7.87 -13.91 -9.04
CA LYS A 687 -6.96 -14.13 -10.16
C LYS A 687 -7.04 -15.58 -10.61
N ILE A 688 -7.21 -15.81 -11.90
CA ILE A 688 -7.29 -17.13 -12.52
C ILE A 688 -6.31 -17.22 -13.68
N ASN A 689 -5.79 -18.40 -13.95
CA ASN A 689 -4.95 -18.67 -15.12
C ASN A 689 -5.69 -19.68 -16.01
N LEU A 690 -5.88 -19.34 -17.29
CA LEU A 690 -6.59 -20.18 -18.26
C LEU A 690 -5.72 -20.41 -19.49
N LYS A 691 -5.67 -21.66 -19.93
CA LYS A 691 -5.10 -22.00 -21.23
C LYS A 691 -5.95 -21.43 -22.36
N ALA A 692 -5.38 -21.27 -23.54
CA ALA A 692 -6.12 -20.91 -24.74
C ALA A 692 -7.28 -21.89 -24.97
N GLY A 693 -8.52 -21.37 -25.11
CA GLY A 693 -9.74 -22.14 -25.23
C GLY A 693 -10.32 -22.69 -23.92
N GLU A 694 -9.65 -22.54 -22.79
CA GLU A 694 -10.14 -23.03 -21.50
C GLU A 694 -11.19 -22.09 -20.92
N ALA A 695 -12.15 -22.68 -20.19
CA ALA A 695 -13.18 -21.96 -19.46
C ALA A 695 -13.24 -22.43 -18.00
N THR A 696 -13.52 -21.51 -17.08
CA THR A 696 -13.77 -21.80 -15.67
C THR A 696 -14.94 -20.99 -15.14
N THR A 697 -15.61 -21.50 -14.11
CA THR A 697 -16.64 -20.75 -13.39
C THR A 697 -16.03 -20.14 -12.14
N VAL A 698 -16.05 -18.82 -12.08
CA VAL A 698 -15.67 -18.05 -10.88
C VAL A 698 -16.90 -17.79 -10.04
N SER A 699 -16.80 -18.06 -8.74
CA SER A 699 -17.88 -17.83 -7.77
C SER A 699 -17.40 -17.05 -6.58
N PHE A 700 -18.24 -16.14 -6.11
CA PHE A 700 -18.05 -15.34 -4.89
C PHE A 700 -19.23 -15.55 -3.96
N THR A 701 -18.95 -15.56 -2.66
CA THR A 701 -19.97 -15.57 -1.61
C THR A 701 -20.10 -14.16 -1.05
N LEU A 702 -21.18 -13.46 -1.34
CA LEU A 702 -21.50 -12.16 -0.80
C LEU A 702 -22.30 -12.34 0.50
N GLN A 703 -21.83 -11.70 1.57
CA GLN A 703 -22.47 -11.72 2.89
C GLN A 703 -23.20 -10.40 3.17
N GLY A 704 -24.26 -10.42 3.98
CA GLY A 704 -25.03 -9.23 4.32
C GLY A 704 -24.19 -8.10 4.95
N ASN A 705 -23.22 -8.44 5.78
CA ASN A 705 -22.31 -7.48 6.40
C ASN A 705 -21.40 -6.74 5.39
N GLN A 706 -21.18 -7.30 4.19
CA GLN A 706 -20.44 -6.64 3.11
C GLN A 706 -21.26 -5.57 2.38
N LEU A 707 -22.58 -5.57 2.55
CA LEU A 707 -23.49 -4.54 2.06
C LEU A 707 -23.61 -3.37 3.05
N ALA A 708 -23.19 -3.57 4.31
CA ALA A 708 -23.32 -2.59 5.39
C ALA A 708 -22.41 -1.38 5.17
N PHE A 709 -22.94 -0.21 5.48
CA PHE A 709 -22.24 1.08 5.50
C PHE A 709 -22.59 1.87 6.76
N TRP A 710 -21.79 2.88 7.07
CA TRP A 710 -22.08 3.80 8.17
C TRP A 710 -23.08 4.85 7.72
N ASN A 711 -24.25 4.88 8.36
CA ASN A 711 -25.30 5.88 8.07
C ASN A 711 -25.05 7.22 8.79
N ALA A 712 -25.97 8.17 8.65
CA ALA A 712 -25.88 9.50 9.28
C ALA A 712 -25.87 9.45 10.82
N ASP A 713 -26.45 8.40 11.42
CA ASP A 713 -26.48 8.18 12.88
C ASP A 713 -25.23 7.44 13.39
N LEU A 714 -24.23 7.22 12.53
CA LEU A 714 -23.00 6.46 12.82
C LEU A 714 -23.31 5.01 13.27
N VAL A 715 -24.33 4.41 12.67
CA VAL A 715 -24.65 2.98 12.81
C VAL A 715 -24.27 2.25 11.52
N LYS A 716 -23.47 1.21 11.64
CA LYS A 716 -23.10 0.36 10.50
C LYS A 716 -24.13 -0.73 10.29
N ARG A 717 -24.84 -0.68 9.17
CA ARG A 717 -25.84 -1.70 8.78
C ARG A 717 -26.03 -1.76 7.27
N ALA A 718 -26.49 -2.91 6.78
CA ALA A 718 -27.10 -3.00 5.46
C ALA A 718 -28.53 -2.45 5.53
N GLU A 719 -28.96 -1.75 4.51
CA GLU A 719 -30.33 -1.22 4.43
C GLU A 719 -31.15 -2.01 3.42
N PRO A 720 -32.44 -2.26 3.71
CA PRO A 720 -33.33 -2.93 2.76
C PRO A 720 -33.45 -2.13 1.46
N GLY A 721 -33.37 -2.82 0.33
CA GLY A 721 -33.43 -2.15 -0.97
C GLY A 721 -32.97 -3.04 -2.12
N GLU A 722 -32.93 -2.46 -3.32
CA GLU A 722 -32.39 -3.08 -4.50
C GLU A 722 -30.89 -2.88 -4.60
N PHE A 723 -30.19 -3.92 -4.98
CA PHE A 723 -28.75 -3.95 -5.22
C PHE A 723 -28.43 -4.48 -6.60
N GLN A 724 -27.38 -3.95 -7.19
CA GLN A 724 -26.76 -4.47 -8.40
C GLN A 724 -25.42 -5.11 -8.09
N VAL A 725 -25.11 -6.22 -8.76
CA VAL A 725 -23.85 -6.95 -8.60
C VAL A 725 -23.26 -7.31 -9.95
N TRP A 726 -21.95 -7.07 -10.10
CA TRP A 726 -21.16 -7.37 -11.30
C TRP A 726 -20.04 -8.35 -10.98
N ILE A 727 -19.68 -9.19 -11.95
CA ILE A 727 -18.35 -9.79 -12.08
C ILE A 727 -17.81 -9.28 -13.40
N SER A 728 -16.73 -8.53 -13.37
CA SER A 728 -16.20 -7.82 -14.54
C SER A 728 -14.68 -7.71 -14.51
N THR A 729 -14.10 -7.25 -15.61
CA THR A 729 -12.67 -7.08 -15.79
C THR A 729 -12.13 -5.75 -15.21
N ASP A 730 -13.00 -4.78 -14.96
CA ASP A 730 -12.69 -3.47 -14.39
C ASP A 730 -13.94 -2.82 -13.77
N SER A 731 -13.78 -1.64 -13.16
CA SER A 731 -14.84 -0.93 -12.45
C SER A 731 -15.93 -0.30 -13.34
N GLN A 732 -15.77 -0.27 -14.67
CA GLN A 732 -16.75 0.33 -15.59
C GLN A 732 -17.42 -0.71 -16.50
N SER A 733 -16.80 -1.89 -16.67
CA SER A 733 -17.26 -2.92 -17.59
C SER A 733 -18.36 -3.83 -17.02
N GLY A 734 -18.96 -4.63 -17.89
CA GLY A 734 -19.91 -5.70 -17.54
C GLY A 734 -21.35 -5.25 -17.33
N LYS A 735 -22.27 -6.25 -17.29
CA LYS A 735 -23.70 -6.07 -17.01
C LYS A 735 -24.01 -6.58 -15.59
N PRO A 736 -24.86 -5.90 -14.81
CA PRO A 736 -25.23 -6.36 -13.48
C PRO A 736 -26.29 -7.45 -13.49
N ALA A 737 -26.29 -8.26 -12.45
CA ALA A 737 -27.48 -8.92 -11.95
C ALA A 737 -28.08 -8.09 -10.81
N THR A 738 -29.40 -8.20 -10.59
CA THR A 738 -30.11 -7.44 -9.55
C THR A 738 -30.68 -8.38 -8.50
N PHE A 739 -30.56 -7.98 -7.23
CA PHE A 739 -31.18 -8.67 -6.09
C PHE A 739 -31.71 -7.64 -5.07
N SER A 740 -32.60 -8.09 -4.18
CA SER A 740 -33.10 -7.27 -3.09
C SER A 740 -32.53 -7.76 -1.76
N PHE A 741 -32.11 -6.84 -0.91
CA PHE A 741 -31.83 -7.09 0.51
C PHE A 741 -33.10 -6.73 1.31
N ILE A 742 -33.58 -7.65 2.20
CA ILE A 742 -34.84 -7.52 2.94
C ILE A 742 -34.65 -7.72 4.45
#